data_77de4752f4cde170cb3d6f969fb60730
#
_entry.id   77de4752f4cde170cb3d6f969fb60730
#
_cell.length_a   1.000
_cell.length_b   1.000
_cell.length_c   1.000
_cell.angle_alpha   90.00
_cell.angle_beta   90.00
_cell.angle_gamma   90.00
#
_symmetry.space_group_name_H-M   'P 1'
#
loop_
_entity.id
_entity.type
_entity.pdbx_description
1 polymer ?
#
loop_
_entity_poly.entity_id
_entity_poly.type
_entity_poly.pdbx_seq_one_letter_code
_entity_poly.pdbx_strand_id
1 'polypeptide(L)'
;MNTSIYKLLSQSLGFAEKQIEKTIELLDNGATIPFISRYRKEATGSLDEVQIGNIKEAYDKLCETEKRKKFIISTIEEQGKLSEELKQRIDSCWDITELEDIYLPYKPRRRTRAEIAREHGLEPLAKIIMAQKSENIKTSAARFVTPEIPDEQTAVEGACDIIAEWVSESERARNTIRRCFEHSAVVHAKVIKGKETEGDKYRDYFEWSEPLRRCASHKILAVRRGENEGILRVSITPDDDTAIERLQQIFIKGSGETSNLVDKAIKDSYKRLLRPSIESEFAAASKEKADNEAIRIFAENVRQLLLAPPLGQKRVLAIDPGFRTGCKVVCLDAQGNLLHNETIYPHPPRQDSVGAARKLTQLVESYKIEAIAIGNGTAGRETEQFVTNLRYDRKIQVFVVSESGASIYSASKVAREEFPEHDVTVRGAVSIGRRLIDPLAELVKIDPKSIGVGQYQHDVQLKKSLDRTIEFCVNSVGVNVNTASKHLLTYISGLGPQLAQNIVDYRKENGDFARRTDLLKVPRMGAKAFEQAAGFLRIPHAQNPLDNSAVHPERYPIVEKMADDLNCTVSDLIENKELKKQLDLKNYISGDVGMPTLSDIIAELDKPGRDPRRYIEMMEFDAKVKTIDDLQEGMILNGIVTNITQFGCFVDIGIKENGLVHISQMADRYISNPTEIVSMHQPLKVRVIGIDRERKRIQLSLKDVS
;
A
#
# COMPACT_ATOMS: atom_id res chain seq x y z
N MET A 1 -15.86 1.09 -28.90
CA MET A 1 -15.84 1.00 -27.41
C MET A 1 -14.50 1.39 -26.81
N ASN A 2 -13.41 0.73 -27.17
CA ASN A 2 -12.09 1.04 -26.59
C ASN A 2 -11.58 2.47 -26.85
N THR A 3 -11.85 3.06 -28.02
CA THR A 3 -11.40 4.41 -28.38
C THR A 3 -11.91 5.50 -27.43
N SER A 4 -13.15 5.39 -26.91
CA SER A 4 -13.70 6.33 -25.94
C SER A 4 -13.00 6.23 -24.56
N ILE A 5 -12.71 5.00 -24.13
CA ILE A 5 -12.01 4.73 -22.85
C ILE A 5 -10.57 5.25 -22.93
N TYR A 6 -9.85 5.02 -24.03
CA TYR A 6 -8.47 5.49 -24.19
C TYR A 6 -8.37 7.02 -24.17
N LYS A 7 -9.34 7.71 -24.79
CA LYS A 7 -9.41 9.18 -24.74
C LYS A 7 -9.65 9.70 -23.33
N LEU A 8 -10.56 9.06 -22.57
CA LEU A 8 -10.80 9.45 -21.16
C LEU A 8 -9.57 9.22 -20.29
N LEU A 9 -8.89 8.09 -20.46
CA LEU A 9 -7.63 7.80 -19.77
C LEU A 9 -6.55 8.81 -20.12
N SER A 10 -6.43 9.20 -21.40
CA SER A 10 -5.49 10.21 -21.85
C SER A 10 -5.74 11.55 -21.17
N GLN A 11 -6.99 11.97 -21.08
CA GLN A 11 -7.38 13.24 -20.43
C GLN A 11 -7.15 13.21 -18.91
N SER A 12 -7.40 12.07 -18.26
CA SER A 12 -7.29 11.95 -16.79
C SER A 12 -5.85 11.75 -16.32
N LEU A 13 -5.03 11.01 -17.08
CA LEU A 13 -3.67 10.63 -16.67
C LEU A 13 -2.57 11.46 -17.36
N GLY A 14 -2.91 12.23 -18.41
CA GLY A 14 -1.96 13.08 -19.11
C GLY A 14 -1.01 12.34 -20.06
N PHE A 15 -1.28 11.07 -20.40
CA PHE A 15 -0.50 10.31 -21.38
C PHE A 15 -1.14 10.33 -22.76
N ALA A 16 -0.33 10.16 -23.83
CA ALA A 16 -0.85 10.08 -25.18
C ALA A 16 -1.74 8.82 -25.37
N GLU A 17 -2.84 8.97 -26.12
CA GLU A 17 -3.78 7.85 -26.38
C GLU A 17 -3.05 6.61 -26.93
N LYS A 18 -2.08 6.78 -27.81
CA LYS A 18 -1.28 5.69 -28.38
C LYS A 18 -0.43 4.95 -27.34
N GLN A 19 0.10 5.67 -26.34
CA GLN A 19 0.85 5.04 -25.23
C GLN A 19 -0.09 4.18 -24.39
N ILE A 20 -1.28 4.69 -24.07
CA ILE A 20 -2.30 3.98 -23.30
C ILE A 20 -2.78 2.74 -24.06
N GLU A 21 -3.12 2.89 -25.34
CA GLU A 21 -3.56 1.79 -26.19
C GLU A 21 -2.53 0.66 -26.22
N LYS A 22 -1.25 0.98 -26.50
CA LYS A 22 -0.18 -0.02 -26.54
C LYS A 22 0.10 -0.66 -25.17
N THR A 23 0.00 0.11 -24.10
CA THR A 23 0.15 -0.42 -22.73
C THR A 23 -0.96 -1.41 -22.40
N ILE A 24 -2.22 -1.06 -22.70
CA ILE A 24 -3.36 -1.93 -22.45
C ILE A 24 -3.30 -3.18 -23.34
N GLU A 25 -2.93 -3.05 -24.62
CA GLU A 25 -2.72 -4.18 -25.53
C GLU A 25 -1.71 -5.18 -24.96
N LEU A 26 -0.58 -4.70 -24.45
CA LEU A 26 0.45 -5.55 -23.83
C LEU A 26 -0.08 -6.24 -22.57
N LEU A 27 -0.82 -5.50 -21.72
CA LEU A 27 -1.41 -6.06 -20.50
C LEU A 27 -2.49 -7.12 -20.80
N ASP A 28 -3.36 -6.86 -21.77
CA ASP A 28 -4.41 -7.81 -22.23
C ASP A 28 -3.83 -9.06 -22.85
N ASN A 29 -2.66 -8.91 -23.53
CA ASN A 29 -1.86 -10.04 -24.00
C ASN A 29 -1.12 -10.76 -22.87
N GLY A 30 -1.33 -10.34 -21.61
CA GLY A 30 -0.81 -10.99 -20.40
C GLY A 30 0.66 -10.70 -20.13
N ALA A 31 1.22 -9.59 -20.65
CA ALA A 31 2.51 -9.09 -20.22
C ALA A 31 2.39 -8.48 -18.80
N THR A 32 3.39 -8.70 -17.97
CA THR A 32 3.44 -8.15 -16.61
C THR A 32 3.94 -6.72 -16.61
N ILE A 33 3.59 -5.96 -15.56
CA ILE A 33 4.02 -4.56 -15.41
C ILE A 33 5.56 -4.44 -15.40
N PRO A 34 6.33 -5.24 -14.62
CA PRO A 34 7.79 -5.17 -14.64
C PRO A 34 8.40 -5.47 -16.01
N PHE A 35 7.84 -6.42 -16.73
CA PHE A 35 8.31 -6.75 -18.08
C PHE A 35 8.07 -5.61 -19.07
N ILE A 36 6.88 -5.02 -19.07
CA ILE A 36 6.53 -3.91 -19.97
C ILE A 36 7.44 -2.71 -19.70
N SER A 37 7.59 -2.29 -18.46
CA SER A 37 8.38 -1.11 -18.09
C SER A 37 9.85 -1.25 -18.45
N ARG A 38 10.40 -2.47 -18.37
CA ARG A 38 11.80 -2.71 -18.60
C ARG A 38 12.13 -3.08 -20.06
N TYR A 39 11.30 -3.90 -20.72
CA TYR A 39 11.63 -4.51 -22.00
C TYR A 39 10.72 -4.09 -23.16
N ARG A 40 9.73 -3.22 -22.94
CA ARG A 40 8.81 -2.71 -23.98
C ARG A 40 8.71 -1.18 -23.97
N LYS A 41 9.83 -0.51 -23.65
CA LYS A 41 9.91 0.97 -23.51
C LYS A 41 9.52 1.70 -24.78
N GLU A 42 9.91 1.24 -25.94
CA GLU A 42 9.59 1.84 -27.24
C GLU A 42 8.07 1.82 -27.50
N ALA A 43 7.42 0.70 -27.17
CA ALA A 43 5.99 0.56 -27.39
C ALA A 43 5.17 1.49 -26.48
N THR A 44 5.63 1.70 -25.25
CA THR A 44 4.93 2.51 -24.23
C THR A 44 5.42 3.94 -24.14
N GLY A 45 6.49 4.31 -24.86
CA GLY A 45 7.13 5.62 -24.74
C GLY A 45 7.83 5.81 -23.38
N SER A 46 8.50 4.76 -22.90
CA SER A 46 9.29 4.73 -21.67
C SER A 46 8.49 4.97 -20.38
N LEU A 47 7.23 4.51 -20.33
CA LEU A 47 6.44 4.53 -19.10
C LEU A 47 7.09 3.63 -18.03
N ASP A 48 7.15 4.14 -16.81
CA ASP A 48 7.63 3.39 -15.65
C ASP A 48 6.53 2.48 -15.05
N GLU A 49 6.90 1.65 -14.08
CA GLU A 49 6.00 0.69 -13.44
C GLU A 49 4.81 1.35 -12.74
N VAL A 50 5.03 2.53 -12.15
CA VAL A 50 3.99 3.27 -11.44
C VAL A 50 2.98 3.81 -12.45
N GLN A 51 3.46 4.38 -13.55
CA GLN A 51 2.64 4.92 -14.63
C GLN A 51 1.81 3.81 -15.30
N ILE A 52 2.42 2.67 -15.61
CA ILE A 52 1.74 1.49 -16.18
C ILE A 52 0.71 0.95 -15.17
N GLY A 53 1.07 0.89 -13.90
CA GLY A 53 0.16 0.49 -12.82
C GLY A 53 -1.06 1.39 -12.71
N ASN A 54 -0.88 2.71 -12.80
CA ASN A 54 -1.95 3.70 -12.77
C ASN A 54 -2.86 3.58 -13.99
N ILE A 55 -2.30 3.37 -15.19
CA ILE A 55 -3.08 3.12 -16.41
C ILE A 55 -3.96 1.88 -16.24
N LYS A 56 -3.38 0.78 -15.76
CA LYS A 56 -4.12 -0.47 -15.52
C LYS A 56 -5.26 -0.27 -14.53
N GLU A 57 -5.00 0.39 -13.42
CA GLU A 57 -6.02 0.61 -12.38
C GLU A 57 -7.16 1.51 -12.87
N ALA A 58 -6.83 2.58 -13.57
CA ALA A 58 -7.83 3.46 -14.16
C ALA A 58 -8.64 2.76 -15.26
N TYR A 59 -8.00 1.93 -16.08
CA TYR A 59 -8.66 1.11 -17.09
C TYR A 59 -9.62 0.10 -16.48
N ASP A 60 -9.17 -0.63 -15.45
CA ASP A 60 -9.99 -1.60 -14.72
C ASP A 60 -11.26 -0.92 -14.15
N LYS A 61 -11.13 0.28 -13.53
CA LYS A 61 -12.27 1.08 -13.02
C LYS A 61 -13.25 1.48 -14.12
N LEU A 62 -12.76 1.94 -15.28
CA LEU A 62 -13.63 2.30 -16.39
C LEU A 62 -14.35 1.07 -16.99
N CYS A 63 -13.68 -0.08 -17.04
CA CYS A 63 -14.31 -1.34 -17.45
C CYS A 63 -15.40 -1.79 -16.46
N GLU A 64 -15.22 -1.59 -15.17
CA GLU A 64 -16.24 -1.83 -14.15
C GLU A 64 -17.45 -0.89 -14.32
N THR A 65 -17.20 0.40 -14.57
CA THR A 65 -18.25 1.38 -14.87
C THR A 65 -19.02 0.99 -16.12
N GLU A 66 -18.36 0.53 -17.16
CA GLU A 66 -19.01 0.06 -18.40
C GLU A 66 -19.89 -1.17 -18.16
N LYS A 67 -19.44 -2.12 -17.35
CA LYS A 67 -20.27 -3.27 -16.93
C LYS A 67 -21.49 -2.79 -16.13
N ARG A 68 -21.29 -1.79 -15.28
CA ARG A 68 -22.40 -1.22 -14.48
C ARG A 68 -23.43 -0.52 -15.35
N LYS A 69 -23.01 0.26 -16.37
CA LYS A 69 -23.93 0.86 -17.36
C LYS A 69 -24.79 -0.18 -18.04
N LYS A 70 -24.17 -1.27 -18.53
CA LYS A 70 -24.92 -2.35 -19.19
C LYS A 70 -25.95 -2.98 -18.28
N PHE A 71 -25.59 -3.22 -17.02
CA PHE A 71 -26.52 -3.73 -16.01
C PHE A 71 -27.71 -2.76 -15.79
N ILE A 72 -27.43 -1.47 -15.67
CA ILE A 72 -28.47 -0.45 -15.45
C ILE A 72 -29.41 -0.37 -16.65
N ILE A 73 -28.87 -0.33 -17.88
CA ILE A 73 -29.64 -0.29 -19.11
C ILE A 73 -30.56 -1.50 -19.19
N SER A 74 -30.06 -2.72 -18.98
CA SER A 74 -30.86 -3.94 -19.02
C SER A 74 -31.97 -3.93 -17.98
N THR A 75 -31.71 -3.47 -16.77
CA THR A 75 -32.68 -3.42 -15.68
C THR A 75 -33.80 -2.40 -15.96
N ILE A 76 -33.48 -1.24 -16.54
CA ILE A 76 -34.49 -0.22 -16.91
C ILE A 76 -35.27 -0.67 -18.12
N GLU A 77 -34.66 -1.35 -19.08
CA GLU A 77 -35.32 -1.92 -20.28
C GLU A 77 -36.32 -3.00 -19.89
N GLU A 78 -35.99 -3.92 -18.99
CA GLU A 78 -36.87 -4.93 -18.43
C GLU A 78 -38.11 -4.32 -17.76
N GLN A 79 -38.01 -3.11 -17.21
CA GLN A 79 -39.12 -2.35 -16.64
C GLN A 79 -39.94 -1.60 -17.69
N GLY A 80 -39.55 -1.62 -18.98
CA GLY A 80 -40.19 -0.88 -20.05
C GLY A 80 -40.10 0.65 -19.93
N LYS A 81 -39.11 1.15 -19.18
CA LYS A 81 -38.94 2.59 -18.88
C LYS A 81 -37.73 3.23 -19.58
N LEU A 82 -36.99 2.48 -20.40
CA LEU A 82 -35.82 2.99 -21.10
C LEU A 82 -36.21 3.84 -22.30
N SER A 83 -35.94 5.16 -22.24
CA SER A 83 -36.04 6.06 -23.40
C SER A 83 -34.69 6.21 -24.08
N GLU A 84 -34.69 6.61 -25.37
CA GLU A 84 -33.40 6.88 -26.09
C GLU A 84 -32.57 7.99 -25.44
N GLU A 85 -33.25 9.03 -24.92
CA GLU A 85 -32.58 10.12 -24.19
C GLU A 85 -31.87 9.60 -22.91
N LEU A 86 -32.57 8.74 -22.14
CA LEU A 86 -32.03 8.14 -20.92
C LEU A 86 -30.87 7.23 -21.26
N LYS A 87 -30.97 6.42 -22.30
CA LYS A 87 -29.90 5.55 -22.77
C LYS A 87 -28.67 6.34 -23.18
N GLN A 88 -28.78 7.39 -23.99
CA GLN A 88 -27.69 8.26 -24.39
C GLN A 88 -27.03 8.92 -23.19
N ARG A 89 -27.81 9.32 -22.19
CA ARG A 89 -27.32 9.92 -20.96
C ARG A 89 -26.51 8.91 -20.14
N ILE A 90 -26.98 7.66 -19.98
CA ILE A 90 -26.26 6.58 -19.30
C ILE A 90 -24.96 6.26 -20.06
N ASP A 91 -25.03 6.13 -21.40
CA ASP A 91 -23.87 5.80 -22.23
C ASP A 91 -22.78 6.88 -22.14
N SER A 92 -23.16 8.15 -22.04
CA SER A 92 -22.21 9.27 -21.93
C SER A 92 -21.65 9.51 -20.52
N CYS A 93 -22.30 8.99 -19.47
CA CYS A 93 -21.91 9.18 -18.08
C CYS A 93 -20.77 8.22 -17.68
N TRP A 94 -19.65 8.74 -17.15
CA TRP A 94 -18.52 7.97 -16.66
C TRP A 94 -18.25 8.19 -15.17
N ASP A 95 -18.99 9.06 -14.53
CA ASP A 95 -18.99 9.21 -13.08
C ASP A 95 -19.96 8.21 -12.46
N ILE A 96 -19.45 7.33 -11.60
CA ILE A 96 -20.24 6.27 -10.97
C ILE A 96 -21.31 6.83 -10.04
N THR A 97 -21.06 7.98 -9.42
CA THR A 97 -22.00 8.63 -8.49
C THR A 97 -23.19 9.21 -9.27
N GLU A 98 -22.91 9.90 -10.37
CA GLU A 98 -23.95 10.41 -11.28
C GLU A 98 -24.73 9.26 -11.91
N LEU A 99 -24.06 8.18 -12.31
CA LEU A 99 -24.68 6.99 -12.87
C LEU A 99 -25.66 6.32 -11.88
N GLU A 100 -25.29 6.21 -10.62
CA GLU A 100 -26.16 5.68 -9.56
C GLU A 100 -27.34 6.62 -9.27
N ASP A 101 -27.16 7.94 -9.36
CA ASP A 101 -28.26 8.90 -9.23
C ASP A 101 -29.27 8.78 -10.39
N ILE A 102 -28.79 8.61 -11.63
CA ILE A 102 -29.66 8.35 -12.79
C ILE A 102 -30.46 7.06 -12.60
N TYR A 103 -29.83 6.04 -12.02
CA TYR A 103 -30.45 4.74 -11.79
C TYR A 103 -31.41 4.73 -10.59
N LEU A 104 -31.22 5.64 -9.61
CA LEU A 104 -31.95 5.62 -8.34
C LEU A 104 -33.49 5.53 -8.45
N PRO A 105 -34.17 6.25 -9.36
CA PRO A 105 -35.63 6.14 -9.54
C PRO A 105 -36.11 4.77 -10.09
N TYR A 106 -35.21 4.01 -10.72
CA TYR A 106 -35.48 2.72 -11.36
C TYR A 106 -35.01 1.52 -10.55
N LYS A 107 -34.27 1.77 -9.46
CA LYS A 107 -33.69 0.72 -8.64
C LYS A 107 -34.79 -0.07 -7.92
N PRO A 108 -34.82 -1.41 -8.02
CA PRO A 108 -35.76 -2.24 -7.26
C PRO A 108 -35.66 -1.96 -5.76
N ARG A 109 -36.77 -1.70 -5.12
CA ARG A 109 -36.84 -1.27 -3.73
C ARG A 109 -37.47 -2.30 -2.82
N ARG A 110 -37.15 -2.23 -1.53
CA ARG A 110 -37.98 -2.80 -0.47
C ARG A 110 -39.17 -1.89 -0.27
N ARG A 111 -40.28 -2.44 0.23
CA ARG A 111 -41.54 -1.73 0.48
C ARG A 111 -41.30 -0.49 1.37
N THR A 112 -41.27 0.70 0.78
CA THR A 112 -41.08 2.00 1.45
C THR A 112 -42.38 2.60 1.91
N ARG A 113 -42.36 3.63 2.81
CA ARG A 113 -43.60 4.38 3.17
C ARG A 113 -44.23 5.03 1.95
N ALA A 114 -43.45 5.59 1.05
CA ALA A 114 -43.91 6.18 -0.19
C ALA A 114 -44.54 5.14 -1.14
N GLU A 115 -44.02 3.92 -1.18
CA GLU A 115 -44.54 2.83 -1.96
C GLU A 115 -45.92 2.36 -1.45
N ILE A 116 -46.03 2.20 -0.12
CA ILE A 116 -47.34 1.93 0.53
C ILE A 116 -48.33 3.04 0.21
N ALA A 117 -47.93 4.31 0.27
CA ALA A 117 -48.77 5.44 -0.07
C ALA A 117 -49.20 5.43 -1.56
N ARG A 118 -48.34 4.99 -2.49
CA ARG A 118 -48.67 4.79 -3.91
C ARG A 118 -49.65 3.63 -4.11
N GLU A 119 -49.45 2.52 -3.42
CA GLU A 119 -50.36 1.38 -3.43
C GLU A 119 -51.78 1.82 -3.00
N HIS A 120 -51.87 2.74 -2.05
CA HIS A 120 -53.13 3.33 -1.60
C HIS A 120 -53.66 4.47 -2.51
N GLY A 121 -53.04 4.70 -3.68
CA GLY A 121 -53.50 5.67 -4.66
C GLY A 121 -53.27 7.14 -4.33
N LEU A 122 -52.31 7.48 -3.40
CA LEU A 122 -52.08 8.86 -2.93
C LEU A 122 -51.18 9.69 -3.86
N GLU A 123 -50.66 9.14 -4.93
CA GLU A 123 -49.75 9.89 -5.84
C GLU A 123 -50.43 11.12 -6.49
N PRO A 124 -51.74 11.10 -6.92
CA PRO A 124 -52.37 12.31 -7.40
C PRO A 124 -52.47 13.42 -6.35
N LEU A 125 -52.70 13.08 -5.07
CA LEU A 125 -52.70 14.03 -3.98
C LEU A 125 -51.32 14.64 -3.77
N ALA A 126 -50.28 13.84 -3.83
CA ALA A 126 -48.88 14.32 -3.78
C ALA A 126 -48.56 15.32 -4.92
N LYS A 127 -49.07 15.07 -6.14
CA LYS A 127 -48.95 16.00 -7.29
C LYS A 127 -49.70 17.31 -7.06
N ILE A 128 -50.89 17.28 -6.46
CA ILE A 128 -51.65 18.48 -6.08
C ILE A 128 -50.87 19.31 -5.08
N ILE A 129 -50.36 18.70 -4.01
CA ILE A 129 -49.54 19.38 -2.97
C ILE A 129 -48.29 19.96 -3.60
N MET A 130 -47.59 19.21 -4.43
CA MET A 130 -46.33 19.64 -5.07
C MET A 130 -46.52 20.77 -6.09
N ALA A 131 -47.71 20.90 -6.67
CA ALA A 131 -48.04 22.02 -7.57
C ALA A 131 -48.11 23.37 -6.83
N GLN A 132 -48.32 23.35 -5.51
CA GLN A 132 -48.34 24.51 -4.62
C GLN A 132 -49.31 25.62 -5.06
N LYS A 133 -50.43 25.23 -5.63
CA LYS A 133 -51.54 26.12 -5.96
C LYS A 133 -52.40 26.37 -4.71
N SER A 134 -53.09 27.52 -4.66
CA SER A 134 -54.00 27.86 -3.56
C SER A 134 -55.28 27.02 -3.61
N GLU A 135 -55.19 25.78 -3.14
CA GLU A 135 -56.31 24.85 -3.04
C GLU A 135 -56.59 24.49 -1.58
N ASN A 136 -57.86 24.20 -1.24
CA ASN A 136 -58.22 23.67 0.07
C ASN A 136 -57.79 22.20 0.13
N ILE A 137 -56.69 21.93 0.80
CA ILE A 137 -56.10 20.60 0.87
C ILE A 137 -57.00 19.57 1.56
N LYS A 138 -57.75 19.99 2.58
CA LYS A 138 -58.70 19.09 3.24
C LYS A 138 -59.74 18.56 2.29
N THR A 139 -60.32 19.42 1.46
CA THR A 139 -61.31 19.01 0.43
C THR A 139 -60.69 18.08 -0.62
N SER A 140 -59.45 18.31 -0.98
CA SER A 140 -58.74 17.44 -1.92
C SER A 140 -58.38 16.10 -1.28
N ALA A 141 -57.92 16.08 -0.03
CA ALA A 141 -57.56 14.88 0.71
C ALA A 141 -58.77 13.99 1.04
N ALA A 142 -59.94 14.58 1.32
CA ALA A 142 -61.18 13.84 1.58
C ALA A 142 -61.57 12.85 0.48
N ARG A 143 -61.12 13.12 -0.79
CA ARG A 143 -61.39 12.24 -1.95
C ARG A 143 -60.59 10.95 -1.93
N PHE A 144 -59.55 10.88 -1.09
CA PHE A 144 -58.62 9.75 -0.97
C PHE A 144 -58.77 8.96 0.33
N VAL A 145 -59.78 9.29 1.13
CA VAL A 145 -60.16 8.54 2.32
C VAL A 145 -60.77 7.20 1.91
N THR A 146 -60.16 6.11 2.39
CA THR A 146 -60.55 4.73 2.14
C THR A 146 -60.54 3.93 3.42
N PRO A 147 -60.97 2.67 3.49
CA PRO A 147 -60.85 1.84 4.69
C PRO A 147 -59.39 1.67 5.15
N GLU A 148 -58.42 1.74 4.23
CA GLU A 148 -57.00 1.69 4.54
C GLU A 148 -56.43 3.07 4.93
N ILE A 149 -57.11 4.17 4.59
CA ILE A 149 -56.76 5.56 4.88
C ILE A 149 -57.92 6.19 5.67
N PRO A 150 -57.90 6.10 7.01
CA PRO A 150 -59.08 6.38 7.82
C PRO A 150 -59.47 7.86 7.88
N ASP A 151 -58.58 8.79 7.57
CA ASP A 151 -58.82 10.21 7.64
C ASP A 151 -57.98 11.03 6.62
N GLU A 152 -58.36 12.30 6.46
CA GLU A 152 -57.67 13.25 5.59
C GLU A 152 -56.23 13.50 5.98
N GLN A 153 -55.90 13.45 7.27
CA GLN A 153 -54.57 13.69 7.79
C GLN A 153 -53.62 12.54 7.36
N THR A 154 -54.08 11.31 7.48
CA THR A 154 -53.33 10.13 7.02
C THR A 154 -53.08 10.17 5.52
N ALA A 155 -54.09 10.64 4.72
CA ALA A 155 -53.93 10.83 3.28
C ALA A 155 -52.84 11.87 2.96
N VAL A 156 -52.82 13.00 3.67
CA VAL A 156 -51.81 14.06 3.51
C VAL A 156 -50.42 13.58 3.94
N GLU A 157 -50.31 12.82 5.04
CA GLU A 157 -49.01 12.27 5.48
C GLU A 157 -48.44 11.27 4.47
N GLY A 158 -49.24 10.38 3.92
CA GLY A 158 -48.82 9.49 2.86
C GLY A 158 -48.41 10.22 1.57
N ALA A 159 -49.14 11.29 1.20
CA ALA A 159 -48.76 12.14 0.07
C ALA A 159 -47.40 12.87 0.35
N CYS A 160 -47.17 13.34 1.59
CA CYS A 160 -45.88 13.93 2.00
C CYS A 160 -44.75 12.92 1.96
N ASP A 161 -44.97 11.64 2.29
CA ASP A 161 -43.97 10.58 2.16
C ASP A 161 -43.53 10.37 0.70
N ILE A 162 -44.53 10.43 -0.26
CA ILE A 162 -44.24 10.39 -1.70
C ILE A 162 -43.38 11.62 -2.12
N ILE A 163 -43.76 12.81 -1.68
CA ILE A 163 -43.02 14.04 -1.99
C ILE A 163 -41.60 13.98 -1.40
N ALA A 164 -41.44 13.49 -0.17
CA ALA A 164 -40.14 13.32 0.42
C ALA A 164 -39.24 12.38 -0.39
N GLU A 165 -39.77 11.32 -0.96
CA GLU A 165 -39.06 10.43 -1.86
C GLU A 165 -38.68 11.13 -3.17
N TRP A 166 -39.61 11.84 -3.84
CA TRP A 166 -39.29 12.62 -5.04
C TRP A 166 -38.17 13.65 -4.83
N VAL A 167 -38.17 14.33 -3.66
CA VAL A 167 -37.10 15.26 -3.30
C VAL A 167 -35.77 14.50 -3.16
N SER A 168 -35.78 13.33 -2.52
CA SER A 168 -34.53 12.55 -2.30
C SER A 168 -33.98 11.93 -3.59
N GLU A 169 -34.78 11.70 -4.60
CA GLU A 169 -34.42 11.17 -5.91
C GLU A 169 -34.02 12.26 -6.91
N SER A 170 -34.34 13.51 -6.59
CA SER A 170 -33.96 14.63 -7.43
C SER A 170 -32.44 14.82 -7.46
N GLU A 171 -31.81 14.63 -8.62
CA GLU A 171 -30.39 14.87 -8.84
C GLU A 171 -29.98 16.29 -8.42
N ARG A 172 -30.83 17.28 -8.70
CA ARG A 172 -30.60 18.68 -8.29
C ARG A 172 -30.52 18.80 -6.77
N ALA A 173 -31.40 18.11 -6.04
CA ALA A 173 -31.39 18.06 -4.59
C ALA A 173 -30.13 17.38 -4.07
N ARG A 174 -29.83 16.18 -4.59
CA ARG A 174 -28.63 15.40 -4.21
C ARG A 174 -27.36 16.20 -4.44
N ASN A 175 -27.18 16.78 -5.61
CA ASN A 175 -26.01 17.59 -5.95
C ASN A 175 -25.90 18.86 -5.07
N THR A 176 -27.04 19.46 -4.69
CA THR A 176 -27.04 20.60 -3.78
C THR A 176 -26.56 20.21 -2.39
N ILE A 177 -27.04 19.06 -1.87
CA ILE A 177 -26.59 18.56 -0.55
C ILE A 177 -25.14 18.09 -0.61
N ARG A 178 -24.69 17.42 -1.68
CA ARG A 178 -23.24 17.08 -1.86
C ARG A 178 -22.35 18.33 -1.78
N ARG A 179 -22.76 19.44 -2.42
CA ARG A 179 -22.01 20.70 -2.31
C ARG A 179 -22.00 21.24 -0.86
N CYS A 180 -23.07 21.08 -0.10
CA CYS A 180 -23.06 21.42 1.32
C CYS A 180 -22.03 20.55 2.08
N PHE A 181 -21.99 19.26 1.84
CA PHE A 181 -20.99 18.35 2.43
C PHE A 181 -19.56 18.72 2.01
N GLU A 182 -19.32 18.97 0.74
CA GLU A 182 -17.99 19.36 0.22
C GLU A 182 -17.46 20.62 0.90
N HIS A 183 -18.31 21.61 1.14
CA HIS A 183 -17.88 22.92 1.63
C HIS A 183 -17.85 23.04 3.14
N SER A 184 -18.80 22.45 3.84
CA SER A 184 -19.04 22.72 5.27
C SER A 184 -19.16 21.48 6.15
N ALA A 185 -19.01 20.25 5.62
CA ALA A 185 -19.12 19.07 6.44
C ALA A 185 -18.04 19.02 7.52
N VAL A 186 -18.46 18.65 8.73
CA VAL A 186 -17.61 18.45 9.89
C VAL A 186 -17.68 16.98 10.29
N VAL A 187 -16.54 16.41 10.57
CA VAL A 187 -16.42 15.07 11.18
C VAL A 187 -16.57 15.25 12.67
N HIS A 188 -17.50 14.55 13.26
CA HIS A 188 -17.71 14.51 14.71
C HIS A 188 -17.44 13.12 15.22
N ALA A 189 -16.70 12.99 16.32
CA ALA A 189 -16.52 11.77 17.05
C ALA A 189 -16.90 11.98 18.52
N LYS A 190 -17.68 11.05 19.08
CA LYS A 190 -18.06 11.05 20.50
C LYS A 190 -17.92 9.64 21.05
N VAL A 191 -17.44 9.54 22.31
CA VAL A 191 -17.40 8.25 23.00
C VAL A 191 -18.81 7.73 23.27
N ILE A 192 -19.01 6.42 23.10
CA ILE A 192 -20.24 5.75 23.47
C ILE A 192 -20.29 5.65 24.98
N LYS A 193 -21.42 6.07 25.57
CA LYS A 193 -21.62 6.08 27.02
C LYS A 193 -21.28 4.73 27.65
N GLY A 194 -20.41 4.75 28.67
CA GLY A 194 -19.94 3.56 29.38
C GLY A 194 -18.72 2.87 28.74
N LYS A 195 -18.14 3.44 27.65
CA LYS A 195 -16.95 2.93 26.98
C LYS A 195 -15.69 3.75 27.24
N GLU A 196 -15.74 4.70 28.14
CA GLU A 196 -14.67 5.67 28.44
C GLU A 196 -13.37 4.96 28.89
N THR A 197 -13.51 3.97 29.78
CA THR A 197 -12.36 3.21 30.31
C THR A 197 -11.75 2.25 29.29
N GLU A 198 -12.61 1.53 28.54
CA GLU A 198 -12.19 0.60 27.49
C GLU A 198 -11.54 1.34 26.31
N GLY A 199 -12.01 2.55 26.06
CA GLY A 199 -11.60 3.39 24.92
C GLY A 199 -10.46 4.36 25.22
N ASP A 200 -9.69 4.23 26.30
CA ASP A 200 -8.69 5.23 26.72
C ASP A 200 -7.68 5.59 25.60
N LYS A 201 -7.33 4.63 24.74
CA LYS A 201 -6.47 4.87 23.56
C LYS A 201 -7.07 5.85 22.54
N TYR A 202 -8.39 6.11 22.59
CA TYR A 202 -9.11 7.06 21.75
C TYR A 202 -9.52 8.33 22.49
N ARG A 203 -8.96 8.59 23.66
CA ARG A 203 -9.33 9.70 24.54
C ARG A 203 -9.32 11.05 23.84
N ASP A 204 -8.37 11.27 22.95
CA ASP A 204 -8.25 12.50 22.17
C ASP A 204 -9.43 12.72 21.19
N TYR A 205 -10.27 11.69 20.96
CA TYR A 205 -11.45 11.69 20.08
C TYR A 205 -12.79 11.54 20.82
N PHE A 206 -12.81 11.57 22.15
CA PHE A 206 -14.03 11.37 22.93
C PHE A 206 -15.06 12.48 22.74
N GLU A 207 -14.61 13.69 22.48
CA GLU A 207 -15.42 14.84 22.09
C GLU A 207 -14.61 15.67 21.08
N TRP A 208 -14.59 15.21 19.84
CA TRP A 208 -13.74 15.78 18.82
C TRP A 208 -14.54 16.14 17.59
N SER A 209 -14.16 17.27 16.96
CA SER A 209 -14.72 17.69 15.69
C SER A 209 -13.68 18.43 14.85
N GLU A 210 -13.69 18.19 13.53
CA GLU A 210 -12.81 18.86 12.59
C GLU A 210 -13.47 18.95 11.20
N PRO A 211 -13.34 20.09 10.47
CA PRO A 211 -13.84 20.20 9.11
C PRO A 211 -13.27 19.10 8.20
N LEU A 212 -14.12 18.36 7.51
CA LEU A 212 -13.73 17.21 6.66
C LEU A 212 -12.63 17.59 5.65
N ARG A 213 -12.70 18.76 5.05
CA ARG A 213 -11.72 19.29 4.09
C ARG A 213 -10.29 19.42 4.64
N ARG A 214 -10.14 19.60 5.95
CA ARG A 214 -8.87 19.78 6.66
C ARG A 214 -8.45 18.56 7.45
N CYS A 215 -9.35 17.60 7.58
CA CYS A 215 -9.12 16.43 8.40
C CYS A 215 -8.05 15.53 7.75
N ALA A 216 -6.95 15.33 8.45
CA ALA A 216 -5.87 14.48 7.99
C ALA A 216 -6.29 13.00 7.95
N SER A 217 -5.80 12.26 6.96
CA SER A 217 -6.17 10.85 6.70
C SER A 217 -5.95 9.94 7.91
N HIS A 218 -4.86 10.12 8.66
CA HIS A 218 -4.60 9.32 9.86
C HIS A 218 -5.66 9.53 10.97
N LYS A 219 -6.26 10.73 11.08
CA LYS A 219 -7.35 11.00 12.02
C LYS A 219 -8.64 10.31 11.58
N ILE A 220 -8.95 10.35 10.26
CA ILE A 220 -10.09 9.60 9.70
C ILE A 220 -9.95 8.11 10.02
N LEU A 221 -8.79 7.52 9.79
CA LEU A 221 -8.54 6.11 10.10
C LEU A 221 -8.65 5.81 11.60
N ALA A 222 -8.15 6.70 12.45
CA ALA A 222 -8.23 6.52 13.89
C ALA A 222 -9.68 6.54 14.40
N VAL A 223 -10.50 7.52 13.99
CA VAL A 223 -11.90 7.60 14.45
C VAL A 223 -12.74 6.45 13.87
N ARG A 224 -12.49 6.02 12.61
CA ARG A 224 -13.17 4.86 12.02
C ARG A 224 -12.80 3.56 12.71
N ARG A 225 -11.55 3.40 13.18
CA ARG A 225 -11.17 2.27 14.02
C ARG A 225 -11.94 2.27 15.33
N GLY A 226 -11.99 3.42 16.02
CA GLY A 226 -12.75 3.55 17.26
C GLY A 226 -14.24 3.27 17.07
N GLU A 227 -14.81 3.61 15.92
CA GLU A 227 -16.19 3.28 15.55
C GLU A 227 -16.37 1.77 15.32
N ASN A 228 -15.47 1.13 14.56
CA ASN A 228 -15.52 -0.31 14.31
C ASN A 228 -15.32 -1.15 15.58
N GLU A 229 -14.56 -0.66 16.54
CA GLU A 229 -14.39 -1.29 17.85
C GLU A 229 -15.57 -1.02 18.80
N GLY A 230 -16.57 -0.22 18.38
CA GLY A 230 -17.73 0.10 19.20
C GLY A 230 -17.43 1.04 20.35
N ILE A 231 -16.37 1.82 20.27
CA ILE A 231 -15.95 2.82 21.28
C ILE A 231 -16.46 4.22 20.94
N LEU A 232 -16.37 4.60 19.66
CA LEU A 232 -16.76 5.92 19.18
C LEU A 232 -18.03 5.82 18.33
N ARG A 233 -18.82 6.90 18.35
CA ARG A 233 -19.84 7.19 17.36
C ARG A 233 -19.31 8.30 16.46
N VAL A 234 -19.24 8.05 15.15
CA VAL A 234 -18.72 8.99 14.16
C VAL A 234 -19.84 9.45 13.25
N SER A 235 -19.91 10.75 12.96
CA SER A 235 -20.82 11.33 11.97
C SER A 235 -20.09 12.38 11.13
N ILE A 236 -20.55 12.52 9.88
CA ILE A 236 -20.04 13.54 8.94
C ILE A 236 -21.24 14.33 8.46
N THR A 237 -21.39 15.55 8.92
CA THR A 237 -22.57 16.35 8.62
C THR A 237 -22.23 17.79 8.32
N PRO A 238 -22.90 18.42 7.32
CA PRO A 238 -22.85 19.87 7.17
C PRO A 238 -23.79 20.52 8.20
N ASP A 239 -23.90 21.84 8.14
CA ASP A 239 -24.94 22.57 8.87
C ASP A 239 -26.34 22.21 8.29
N ASP A 240 -27.17 21.58 9.11
CA ASP A 240 -28.46 21.06 8.71
C ASP A 240 -29.41 22.18 8.27
N ASP A 241 -29.38 23.35 8.93
CA ASP A 241 -30.28 24.45 8.62
C ASP A 241 -29.95 25.06 7.26
N THR A 242 -28.67 25.30 6.98
CA THR A 242 -28.21 25.74 5.65
C THR A 242 -28.57 24.73 4.54
N ALA A 243 -28.46 23.44 4.82
CA ALA A 243 -28.78 22.39 3.86
C ALA A 243 -30.29 22.37 3.52
N ILE A 244 -31.14 22.50 4.56
CA ILE A 244 -32.59 22.57 4.40
C ILE A 244 -32.99 23.83 3.66
N GLU A 245 -32.44 25.00 4.00
CA GLU A 245 -32.71 26.28 3.30
C GLU A 245 -32.44 26.18 1.81
N ARG A 246 -31.32 25.54 1.41
CA ARG A 246 -30.98 25.34 0.00
C ARG A 246 -31.99 24.43 -0.71
N LEU A 247 -32.50 23.40 -0.07
CA LEU A 247 -33.57 22.57 -0.62
C LEU A 247 -34.88 23.33 -0.74
N GLN A 248 -35.25 24.15 0.26
CA GLN A 248 -36.43 25.01 0.22
C GLN A 248 -36.35 25.96 -0.99
N GLN A 249 -35.22 26.57 -1.27
CA GLN A 249 -35.01 27.44 -2.45
C GLN A 249 -35.26 26.71 -3.78
N ILE A 250 -35.10 25.41 -3.85
CA ILE A 250 -35.32 24.60 -5.05
C ILE A 250 -36.80 24.26 -5.21
N PHE A 251 -37.48 23.86 -4.15
CA PHE A 251 -38.79 23.23 -4.23
C PHE A 251 -39.96 24.10 -3.77
N ILE A 252 -39.73 25.09 -2.89
CA ILE A 252 -40.81 25.98 -2.43
C ILE A 252 -41.03 27.09 -3.46
N LYS A 253 -42.29 27.17 -3.94
CA LYS A 253 -42.70 28.15 -4.99
C LYS A 253 -43.73 29.17 -4.50
N GLY A 254 -44.28 29.01 -3.31
CA GLY A 254 -45.35 29.85 -2.80
C GLY A 254 -45.35 29.96 -1.26
N SER A 255 -46.39 30.52 -0.67
CA SER A 255 -46.52 30.77 0.78
C SER A 255 -47.84 30.22 1.38
N GLY A 256 -48.50 29.31 0.71
CA GLY A 256 -49.80 28.74 1.18
C GLY A 256 -49.63 27.46 2.01
N GLU A 257 -50.76 26.87 2.39
CA GLU A 257 -50.84 25.62 3.15
C GLU A 257 -50.10 24.47 2.43
N THR A 258 -50.22 24.36 1.13
CA THR A 258 -49.49 23.39 0.28
C THR A 258 -47.97 23.59 0.35
N SER A 259 -47.49 24.83 0.36
CA SER A 259 -46.07 25.12 0.50
C SER A 259 -45.53 24.71 1.87
N ASN A 260 -46.33 24.86 2.94
CA ASN A 260 -45.95 24.38 4.30
C ASN A 260 -45.86 22.85 4.33
N LEU A 261 -46.76 22.13 3.62
CA LEU A 261 -46.67 20.67 3.51
C LEU A 261 -45.43 20.23 2.73
N VAL A 262 -45.11 20.93 1.64
CA VAL A 262 -43.86 20.67 0.90
C VAL A 262 -42.65 20.95 1.75
N ASP A 263 -42.63 22.01 2.56
CA ASP A 263 -41.54 22.29 3.52
C ASP A 263 -41.35 21.17 4.55
N LYS A 264 -42.49 20.65 5.11
CA LYS A 264 -42.48 19.49 6.00
C LYS A 264 -41.88 18.26 5.31
N ALA A 265 -42.28 17.99 4.08
CA ALA A 265 -41.77 16.87 3.29
C ALA A 265 -40.27 17.03 2.94
N ILE A 266 -39.79 18.24 2.66
CA ILE A 266 -38.37 18.56 2.44
C ILE A 266 -37.53 18.23 3.71
N LYS A 267 -38.01 18.70 4.86
CA LYS A 267 -37.33 18.44 6.13
C LYS A 267 -37.27 16.96 6.47
N ASP A 268 -38.31 16.21 6.21
CA ASP A 268 -38.35 14.74 6.38
C ASP A 268 -37.41 14.06 5.36
N SER A 269 -37.52 14.45 4.08
CA SER A 269 -36.62 13.95 3.03
C SER A 269 -35.15 14.14 3.38
N TYR A 270 -34.79 15.35 3.83
CA TYR A 270 -33.41 15.63 4.23
C TYR A 270 -32.95 14.74 5.39
N LYS A 271 -33.71 14.72 6.49
CA LYS A 271 -33.31 14.02 7.72
C LYS A 271 -33.29 12.50 7.57
N ARG A 272 -34.27 11.95 6.87
CA ARG A 272 -34.50 10.50 6.78
C ARG A 272 -33.87 9.85 5.56
N LEU A 273 -33.76 10.56 4.43
CA LEU A 273 -33.34 9.98 3.14
C LEU A 273 -32.04 10.58 2.62
N LEU A 274 -31.97 11.89 2.38
CA LEU A 274 -30.84 12.53 1.73
C LEU A 274 -29.58 12.53 2.59
N ARG A 275 -29.70 13.06 3.83
CA ARG A 275 -28.56 13.19 4.73
C ARG A 275 -27.88 11.83 5.00
N PRO A 276 -28.57 10.76 5.42
CA PRO A 276 -27.92 9.47 5.67
C PRO A 276 -27.29 8.86 4.43
N SER A 277 -27.92 9.03 3.25
CA SER A 277 -27.39 8.56 1.98
C SER A 277 -26.09 9.25 1.62
N ILE A 278 -26.08 10.60 1.64
CA ILE A 278 -24.91 11.39 1.25
C ILE A 278 -23.82 11.34 2.34
N GLU A 279 -24.19 11.28 3.61
CA GLU A 279 -23.23 11.02 4.70
C GLU A 279 -22.46 9.72 4.47
N SER A 280 -23.16 8.65 4.04
CA SER A 280 -22.52 7.37 3.70
C SER A 280 -21.59 7.49 2.50
N GLU A 281 -21.95 8.29 1.47
CA GLU A 281 -21.07 8.57 0.32
C GLU A 281 -19.78 9.26 0.77
N PHE A 282 -19.88 10.32 1.59
CA PHE A 282 -18.72 11.06 2.07
C PHE A 282 -17.89 10.27 3.08
N ALA A 283 -18.53 9.43 3.90
CA ALA A 283 -17.86 8.51 4.80
C ALA A 283 -17.03 7.48 4.03
N ALA A 284 -17.59 6.89 2.97
CA ALA A 284 -16.88 5.94 2.11
C ALA A 284 -15.74 6.62 1.34
N ALA A 285 -16.00 7.77 0.71
CA ALA A 285 -15.00 8.50 -0.07
C ALA A 285 -13.83 8.99 0.79
N SER A 286 -14.11 9.54 2.00
CA SER A 286 -13.07 9.98 2.91
C SER A 286 -12.23 8.83 3.45
N LYS A 287 -12.85 7.68 3.72
CA LYS A 287 -12.16 6.47 4.11
C LYS A 287 -11.29 5.92 2.98
N GLU A 288 -11.82 5.82 1.76
CA GLU A 288 -11.06 5.36 0.59
C GLU A 288 -9.82 6.23 0.34
N LYS A 289 -9.98 7.56 0.41
CA LYS A 289 -8.86 8.50 0.30
C LYS A 289 -7.81 8.24 1.39
N ALA A 290 -8.25 8.08 2.64
CA ALA A 290 -7.36 7.84 3.76
C ALA A 290 -6.66 6.47 3.68
N ASP A 291 -7.37 5.43 3.24
CA ASP A 291 -6.80 4.10 2.99
C ASP A 291 -5.73 4.16 1.89
N ASN A 292 -6.01 4.79 0.75
CA ASN A 292 -5.07 4.90 -0.37
C ASN A 292 -3.78 5.63 0.03
N GLU A 293 -3.90 6.68 0.84
CA GLU A 293 -2.75 7.43 1.33
C GLU A 293 -1.91 6.60 2.32
N ALA A 294 -2.57 5.88 3.23
CA ALA A 294 -1.88 4.96 4.15
C ALA A 294 -1.21 3.80 3.41
N ILE A 295 -1.88 3.21 2.41
CA ILE A 295 -1.33 2.15 1.56
C ILE A 295 -0.06 2.63 0.86
N ARG A 296 -0.07 3.84 0.28
CA ARG A 296 1.09 4.39 -0.42
C ARG A 296 2.31 4.49 0.50
N ILE A 297 2.13 5.03 1.70
CA ILE A 297 3.23 5.18 2.68
C ILE A 297 3.72 3.81 3.14
N PHE A 298 2.79 2.90 3.41
CA PHE A 298 3.12 1.55 3.83
C PHE A 298 3.91 0.80 2.75
N ALA A 299 3.47 0.89 1.49
CA ALA A 299 4.15 0.29 0.35
C ALA A 299 5.58 0.84 0.19
N GLU A 300 5.77 2.15 0.37
CA GLU A 300 7.09 2.78 0.31
C GLU A 300 8.00 2.30 1.45
N ASN A 301 7.48 2.19 2.68
CA ASN A 301 8.25 1.64 3.79
C ASN A 301 8.67 0.18 3.55
N VAL A 302 7.76 -0.65 3.02
CA VAL A 302 8.08 -2.04 2.64
C VAL A 302 9.13 -2.07 1.54
N ARG A 303 9.01 -1.22 0.53
CA ARG A 303 9.99 -1.12 -0.55
C ARG A 303 11.39 -0.82 -0.02
N GLN A 304 11.50 0.14 0.88
CA GLN A 304 12.80 0.53 1.48
C GLN A 304 13.39 -0.59 2.34
N LEU A 305 12.55 -1.33 3.08
CA LEU A 305 13.01 -2.50 3.85
C LEU A 305 13.51 -3.63 2.95
N LEU A 306 12.78 -3.94 1.88
CA LEU A 306 13.13 -5.00 0.94
C LEU A 306 14.41 -4.65 0.16
N LEU A 307 14.58 -3.38 -0.20
CA LEU A 307 15.75 -2.87 -0.91
C LEU A 307 16.85 -2.37 0.03
N ALA A 308 16.78 -2.68 1.34
CA ALA A 308 17.86 -2.38 2.27
C ALA A 308 19.15 -3.08 1.84
N PRO A 309 20.33 -2.45 2.10
CA PRO A 309 21.62 -2.98 1.70
C PRO A 309 21.87 -4.37 2.27
N PRO A 310 22.23 -5.38 1.47
CA PRO A 310 22.63 -6.68 1.98
C PRO A 310 24.09 -6.66 2.46
N LEU A 311 24.41 -7.45 3.48
CA LEU A 311 25.79 -7.72 3.87
C LEU A 311 26.49 -8.59 2.82
N GLY A 312 25.72 -9.37 2.07
CA GLY A 312 26.21 -10.33 1.09
C GLY A 312 26.61 -11.68 1.72
N GLN A 313 27.32 -12.49 0.94
CA GLN A 313 27.69 -13.85 1.31
C GLN A 313 28.80 -13.88 2.38
N LYS A 314 28.42 -13.71 3.64
CA LYS A 314 29.30 -13.77 4.80
C LYS A 314 28.79 -14.74 5.84
N ARG A 315 29.71 -15.27 6.66
CA ARG A 315 29.35 -16.10 7.82
C ARG A 315 28.88 -15.22 8.96
N VAL A 316 27.65 -15.43 9.41
CA VAL A 316 26.98 -14.59 10.40
C VAL A 316 26.65 -15.38 11.65
N LEU A 317 26.97 -14.79 12.80
CA LEU A 317 26.41 -15.22 14.08
C LEU A 317 25.21 -14.33 14.39
N ALA A 318 24.02 -14.92 14.53
CA ALA A 318 22.82 -14.16 14.85
C ALA A 318 22.32 -14.44 16.26
N ILE A 319 21.85 -13.40 16.92
CA ILE A 319 21.36 -13.44 18.30
C ILE A 319 19.91 -12.91 18.31
N ASP A 320 19.00 -13.75 18.80
CA ASP A 320 17.65 -13.35 19.19
C ASP A 320 17.66 -13.08 20.70
N PRO A 321 17.61 -11.79 21.13
CA PRO A 321 17.80 -11.41 22.53
C PRO A 321 16.62 -11.79 23.42
N GLY A 322 16.88 -12.10 24.69
CA GLY A 322 15.83 -12.34 25.67
C GLY A 322 16.35 -12.41 27.10
N PHE A 323 15.62 -11.77 28.04
CA PHE A 323 15.98 -11.80 29.45
C PHE A 323 15.73 -13.17 30.11
N ARG A 324 14.47 -13.60 30.16
CA ARG A 324 14.05 -14.82 30.87
C ARG A 324 14.43 -16.09 30.13
N THR A 325 14.18 -16.12 28.84
CA THR A 325 14.41 -17.29 27.98
C THR A 325 15.87 -17.44 27.55
N GLY A 326 16.71 -16.45 27.87
CA GLY A 326 18.09 -16.33 27.38
C GLY A 326 18.15 -15.85 25.92
N CYS A 327 19.34 -15.51 25.48
CA CYS A 327 19.61 -15.11 24.10
C CYS A 327 19.86 -16.35 23.24
N LYS A 328 19.11 -16.52 22.15
CA LYS A 328 19.28 -17.63 21.21
C LYS A 328 20.36 -17.24 20.21
N VAL A 329 21.38 -18.06 20.10
CA VAL A 329 22.53 -17.83 19.24
C VAL A 329 22.54 -18.89 18.15
N VAL A 330 22.71 -18.45 16.91
CA VAL A 330 22.87 -19.33 15.75
C VAL A 330 24.09 -18.91 14.94
N CYS A 331 24.82 -19.88 14.39
CA CYS A 331 25.90 -19.66 13.44
C CYS A 331 25.41 -20.06 12.04
N LEU A 332 25.54 -19.13 11.08
CA LEU A 332 25.14 -19.33 9.69
C LEU A 332 26.36 -19.33 8.77
N ASP A 333 26.33 -20.17 7.73
CA ASP A 333 27.31 -20.09 6.64
C ASP A 333 27.02 -18.90 5.71
N ALA A 334 27.84 -18.73 4.68
CA ALA A 334 27.70 -17.64 3.70
C ALA A 334 26.41 -17.73 2.85
N GLN A 335 25.75 -18.87 2.82
CA GLN A 335 24.46 -19.11 2.14
C GLN A 335 23.27 -18.98 3.10
N GLY A 336 23.51 -18.72 4.39
CA GLY A 336 22.47 -18.63 5.42
C GLY A 336 21.97 -19.97 5.92
N ASN A 337 22.73 -21.07 5.72
CA ASN A 337 22.40 -22.39 6.31
C ASN A 337 22.84 -22.42 7.76
N LEU A 338 22.04 -23.06 8.61
CA LEU A 338 22.31 -23.21 10.02
C LEU A 338 23.44 -24.24 10.25
N LEU A 339 24.51 -23.78 10.87
CA LEU A 339 25.68 -24.61 11.24
C LEU A 339 25.63 -25.04 12.70
N HIS A 340 25.18 -24.17 13.59
CA HIS A 340 25.12 -24.42 15.03
C HIS A 340 24.09 -23.54 15.71
N ASN A 341 23.52 -24.01 16.82
CA ASN A 341 22.63 -23.21 17.67
C ASN A 341 22.88 -23.52 19.14
N GLU A 342 22.78 -22.49 19.99
CA GLU A 342 22.74 -22.65 21.45
C GLU A 342 22.07 -21.45 22.13
N THR A 343 21.89 -21.54 23.45
CA THR A 343 21.33 -20.46 24.26
C THR A 343 22.36 -19.98 25.27
N ILE A 344 22.52 -18.67 25.37
CA ILE A 344 23.37 -18.00 26.37
C ILE A 344 22.53 -17.10 27.28
N TYR A 345 23.04 -16.80 28.48
CA TYR A 345 22.32 -16.05 29.51
C TYR A 345 23.16 -14.87 30.05
N PRO A 346 23.53 -13.88 29.22
CA PRO A 346 24.39 -12.76 29.68
C PRO A 346 23.64 -11.79 30.62
N HIS A 347 22.30 -11.80 30.62
CA HIS A 347 21.46 -10.83 31.32
C HIS A 347 20.74 -11.43 32.55
N PRO A 348 20.23 -10.56 33.49
CA PRO A 348 19.35 -11.02 34.55
C PRO A 348 18.11 -11.76 34.03
N PRO A 349 17.57 -12.74 34.77
CA PRO A 349 17.88 -13.10 36.17
C PRO A 349 19.09 -14.02 36.33
N ARG A 350 19.54 -14.72 35.27
CA ARG A 350 20.62 -15.73 35.36
C ARG A 350 22.02 -15.12 35.36
N GLN A 351 22.25 -14.05 34.62
CA GLN A 351 23.44 -13.19 34.57
C GLN A 351 24.79 -13.94 34.48
N ASP A 352 24.88 -15.00 33.64
CA ASP A 352 26.13 -15.71 33.33
C ASP A 352 26.89 -14.99 32.19
N SER A 353 27.38 -13.80 32.46
CA SER A 353 28.12 -13.00 31.47
C SER A 353 29.46 -13.62 31.08
N VAL A 354 30.18 -14.25 32.03
CA VAL A 354 31.48 -14.88 31.78
C VAL A 354 31.33 -16.13 30.90
N GLY A 355 30.36 -17.00 31.20
CA GLY A 355 30.08 -18.18 30.39
C GLY A 355 29.58 -17.81 28.99
N ALA A 356 28.72 -16.79 28.89
CA ALA A 356 28.25 -16.27 27.62
C ALA A 356 29.35 -15.68 26.76
N ALA A 357 30.27 -14.89 27.35
CA ALA A 357 31.44 -14.33 26.68
C ALA A 357 32.34 -15.40 26.09
N ARG A 358 32.69 -16.41 26.91
CA ARG A 358 33.53 -17.56 26.48
C ARG A 358 32.90 -18.30 25.29
N LYS A 359 31.64 -18.58 25.37
CA LYS A 359 30.90 -19.29 24.30
C LYS A 359 30.88 -18.47 23.01
N LEU A 360 30.51 -17.20 23.06
CA LEU A 360 30.49 -16.33 21.88
C LEU A 360 31.87 -16.24 21.21
N THR A 361 32.92 -16.03 21.98
CA THR A 361 34.27 -15.99 21.43
C THR A 361 34.66 -17.31 20.77
N GLN A 362 34.36 -18.45 21.41
CA GLN A 362 34.63 -19.76 20.85
C GLN A 362 33.82 -20.02 19.55
N LEU A 363 32.54 -19.61 19.47
CA LEU A 363 31.74 -19.76 18.28
C LEU A 363 32.26 -18.90 17.12
N VAL A 364 32.65 -17.65 17.40
CA VAL A 364 33.25 -16.73 16.41
C VAL A 364 34.47 -17.32 15.78
N GLU A 365 35.37 -17.93 16.59
CA GLU A 365 36.59 -18.57 16.10
C GLU A 365 36.30 -19.87 15.34
N SER A 366 35.54 -20.77 15.94
CA SER A 366 35.27 -22.12 15.39
C SER A 366 34.54 -22.07 14.05
N TYR A 367 33.54 -21.18 13.90
CA TYR A 367 32.75 -21.05 12.68
C TYR A 367 33.26 -19.96 11.74
N LYS A 368 34.38 -19.30 12.08
CA LYS A 368 35.00 -18.21 11.29
C LYS A 368 33.98 -17.11 10.97
N ILE A 369 33.27 -16.67 11.98
CA ILE A 369 32.22 -15.65 11.85
C ILE A 369 32.85 -14.32 11.41
N GLU A 370 32.21 -13.63 10.48
CA GLU A 370 32.65 -12.35 9.92
C GLU A 370 31.82 -11.16 10.41
N ALA A 371 30.55 -11.42 10.80
CA ALA A 371 29.63 -10.40 11.32
C ALA A 371 28.68 -10.99 12.36
N ILE A 372 28.19 -10.15 13.27
CA ILE A 372 27.19 -10.52 14.27
C ILE A 372 25.92 -9.69 14.02
N ALA A 373 24.77 -10.37 13.93
CA ALA A 373 23.43 -9.80 13.81
C ALA A 373 22.72 -9.90 15.16
N ILE A 374 22.16 -8.83 15.67
CA ILE A 374 21.40 -8.81 16.93
C ILE A 374 20.01 -8.26 16.66
N GLY A 375 18.97 -9.00 17.08
CA GLY A 375 17.59 -8.53 17.00
C GLY A 375 17.36 -7.27 17.84
N ASN A 376 16.56 -6.34 17.35
CA ASN A 376 16.28 -5.06 18.02
C ASN A 376 15.15 -5.11 19.05
N GLY A 377 14.66 -6.29 19.43
CA GLY A 377 13.57 -6.46 20.40
C GLY A 377 14.02 -6.39 21.85
N THR A 378 13.30 -7.11 22.71
CA THR A 378 13.53 -7.13 24.15
C THR A 378 14.96 -7.60 24.46
N ALA A 379 15.70 -6.86 25.30
CA ALA A 379 17.13 -7.06 25.62
C ALA A 379 18.11 -6.86 24.45
N GLY A 380 17.67 -6.31 23.31
CA GLY A 380 18.52 -6.10 22.13
C GLY A 380 19.73 -5.20 22.43
N ARG A 381 19.53 -4.10 23.10
CA ARG A 381 20.58 -3.12 23.42
C ARG A 381 21.57 -3.62 24.45
N GLU A 382 21.06 -4.25 25.50
CA GLU A 382 21.90 -4.88 26.50
C GLU A 382 22.78 -5.96 25.88
N THR A 383 22.23 -6.70 24.91
CA THR A 383 22.97 -7.72 24.14
C THR A 383 23.99 -7.06 23.22
N GLU A 384 23.62 -5.98 22.53
CA GLU A 384 24.54 -5.22 21.67
C GLU A 384 25.74 -4.69 22.47
N GLN A 385 25.48 -4.03 23.61
CA GLN A 385 26.54 -3.54 24.50
C GLN A 385 27.43 -4.67 25.01
N PHE A 386 26.81 -5.79 25.42
CA PHE A 386 27.55 -6.96 25.87
C PHE A 386 28.47 -7.49 24.77
N VAL A 387 27.97 -7.71 23.56
CA VAL A 387 28.71 -8.28 22.42
C VAL A 387 29.80 -7.34 21.93
N THR A 388 29.54 -6.03 21.87
CA THR A 388 30.49 -5.01 21.41
C THR A 388 31.67 -4.86 22.38
N ASN A 389 31.46 -5.08 23.67
CA ASN A 389 32.51 -5.03 24.69
C ASN A 389 33.43 -6.27 24.73
N LEU A 390 33.08 -7.34 24.02
CA LEU A 390 33.91 -8.53 23.94
C LEU A 390 35.13 -8.30 23.04
N ARG A 391 36.23 -8.95 23.38
CA ARG A 391 37.43 -8.95 22.54
C ARG A 391 37.47 -10.21 21.69
N TYR A 392 37.54 -10.02 20.39
CA TYR A 392 37.66 -11.08 19.40
C TYR A 392 39.07 -11.09 18.81
N ASP A 393 39.50 -12.22 18.24
CA ASP A 393 40.79 -12.41 17.57
C ASP A 393 40.98 -11.50 16.35
N ARG A 394 39.89 -10.99 15.83
CA ARG A 394 39.80 -10.11 14.63
C ARG A 394 38.71 -9.07 14.81
N LYS A 395 38.66 -8.10 13.88
CA LYS A 395 37.61 -7.09 13.85
C LYS A 395 36.31 -7.72 13.37
N ILE A 396 35.35 -7.88 14.26
CA ILE A 396 33.98 -8.35 13.96
C ILE A 396 33.05 -7.14 13.88
N GLN A 397 32.24 -7.08 12.84
CA GLN A 397 31.19 -6.06 12.69
C GLN A 397 29.91 -6.53 13.40
N VAL A 398 29.34 -5.67 14.23
CA VAL A 398 28.07 -5.94 14.94
C VAL A 398 26.98 -5.07 14.36
N PHE A 399 25.85 -5.67 14.02
CA PHE A 399 24.69 -5.02 13.40
C PHE A 399 23.43 -5.29 14.20
N VAL A 400 22.64 -4.25 14.43
CA VAL A 400 21.29 -4.38 14.96
C VAL A 400 20.32 -4.57 13.79
N VAL A 401 19.54 -5.63 13.84
CA VAL A 401 18.63 -6.05 12.76
C VAL A 401 17.18 -6.02 13.25
N SER A 402 16.28 -5.46 12.46
CA SER A 402 14.85 -5.47 12.78
C SER A 402 14.30 -6.90 12.83
N GLU A 403 13.69 -7.27 13.96
CA GLU A 403 13.03 -8.57 14.14
C GLU A 403 11.54 -8.54 13.78
N SER A 404 11.01 -7.43 13.25
CA SER A 404 9.61 -7.31 12.86
C SER A 404 9.18 -8.47 11.96
N GLY A 405 8.10 -9.18 12.36
CA GLY A 405 7.61 -10.37 11.66
C GLY A 405 8.46 -11.64 11.81
N ALA A 406 9.59 -11.64 12.53
CA ALA A 406 10.40 -12.85 12.76
C ALA A 406 9.62 -13.92 13.53
N SER A 407 8.81 -13.52 14.50
CA SER A 407 7.91 -14.43 15.24
C SER A 407 6.87 -15.08 14.33
N ILE A 408 6.34 -14.33 13.35
CA ILE A 408 5.35 -14.86 12.39
C ILE A 408 6.03 -15.84 11.44
N TYR A 409 7.22 -15.49 10.92
CA TYR A 409 8.02 -16.41 10.12
C TYR A 409 8.30 -17.71 10.89
N SER A 410 8.81 -17.61 12.11
CA SER A 410 9.23 -18.78 12.90
C SER A 410 8.10 -19.79 13.17
N ALA A 411 6.86 -19.29 13.28
CA ALA A 411 5.64 -20.10 13.43
C ALA A 411 5.03 -20.56 12.10
N SER A 412 5.50 -20.03 10.96
CA SER A 412 4.94 -20.29 9.63
C SER A 412 5.19 -21.74 9.14
N LYS A 413 4.40 -22.16 8.14
CA LYS A 413 4.62 -23.43 7.43
C LYS A 413 6.00 -23.44 6.76
N VAL A 414 6.42 -22.32 6.18
CA VAL A 414 7.70 -22.16 5.50
C VAL A 414 8.86 -22.46 6.44
N ALA A 415 8.87 -21.86 7.63
CA ALA A 415 9.94 -22.05 8.60
C ALA A 415 9.98 -23.49 9.15
N ARG A 416 8.80 -24.15 9.26
CA ARG A 416 8.72 -25.57 9.65
C ARG A 416 9.27 -26.51 8.56
N GLU A 417 9.06 -26.17 7.29
CA GLU A 417 9.61 -26.93 6.16
C GLU A 417 11.12 -26.74 6.03
N GLU A 418 11.62 -25.51 6.26
CA GLU A 418 13.06 -25.20 6.22
C GLU A 418 13.83 -25.80 7.40
N PHE A 419 13.24 -25.80 8.59
CA PHE A 419 13.88 -26.26 9.84
C PHE A 419 12.93 -27.15 10.66
N PRO A 420 12.63 -28.38 10.21
CA PRO A 420 11.69 -29.27 10.89
C PRO A 420 12.17 -29.68 12.29
N GLU A 421 13.48 -29.85 12.47
CA GLU A 421 14.14 -30.33 13.69
C GLU A 421 14.31 -29.24 14.77
N HIS A 422 14.03 -27.95 14.44
CA HIS A 422 14.30 -26.82 15.32
C HIS A 422 13.01 -26.15 15.80
N ASP A 423 13.03 -25.57 16.98
CA ASP A 423 11.90 -24.86 17.56
C ASP A 423 11.74 -23.41 16.98
N VAL A 424 10.66 -22.74 17.38
CA VAL A 424 10.34 -21.39 16.92
C VAL A 424 11.41 -20.36 17.25
N THR A 425 12.16 -20.55 18.35
CA THR A 425 13.16 -19.58 18.81
C THR A 425 14.42 -19.65 17.97
N VAL A 426 14.85 -20.84 17.60
CA VAL A 426 16.00 -21.05 16.68
C VAL A 426 15.65 -20.52 15.28
N ARG A 427 14.43 -20.81 14.78
CA ARG A 427 13.96 -20.30 13.48
C ARG A 427 13.92 -18.77 13.45
N GLY A 428 13.52 -18.13 14.57
CA GLY A 428 13.56 -16.67 14.74
C GLY A 428 14.96 -16.10 14.62
N ALA A 429 15.91 -16.69 15.35
CA ALA A 429 17.32 -16.27 15.30
C ALA A 429 17.95 -16.46 13.90
N VAL A 430 17.63 -17.56 13.21
CA VAL A 430 18.05 -17.78 11.81
C VAL A 430 17.52 -16.68 10.90
N SER A 431 16.26 -16.31 11.04
CA SER A 431 15.67 -15.22 10.24
C SER A 431 16.37 -13.89 10.46
N ILE A 432 16.73 -13.55 11.71
CA ILE A 432 17.49 -12.34 12.03
C ILE A 432 18.84 -12.33 11.28
N GLY A 433 19.57 -13.44 11.29
CA GLY A 433 20.84 -13.56 10.58
C GLY A 433 20.71 -13.48 9.06
N ARG A 434 19.72 -14.13 8.50
CA ARG A 434 19.44 -14.11 7.05
C ARG A 434 19.02 -12.74 6.55
N ARG A 435 18.29 -11.95 7.35
CA ARG A 435 17.95 -10.56 7.02
C ARG A 435 19.17 -9.68 6.89
N LEU A 436 20.24 -9.94 7.67
CA LEU A 436 21.50 -9.23 7.50
C LEU A 436 22.21 -9.65 6.21
N ILE A 437 22.20 -10.95 5.89
CA ILE A 437 22.80 -11.48 4.66
C ILE A 437 22.11 -10.92 3.43
N ASP A 438 20.78 -11.08 3.33
CA ASP A 438 19.94 -10.52 2.27
C ASP A 438 18.50 -10.25 2.77
N PRO A 439 18.15 -8.97 3.04
CA PRO A 439 16.81 -8.60 3.51
C PRO A 439 15.71 -9.03 2.56
N LEU A 440 15.89 -8.83 1.24
CA LEU A 440 14.89 -9.17 0.24
C LEU A 440 14.58 -10.67 0.24
N ALA A 441 15.61 -11.50 0.17
CA ALA A 441 15.47 -12.96 0.11
C ALA A 441 14.74 -13.55 1.33
N GLU A 442 14.90 -12.94 2.50
CA GLU A 442 14.27 -13.42 3.73
C GLU A 442 12.87 -12.82 3.94
N LEU A 443 12.69 -11.50 3.75
CA LEU A 443 11.43 -10.81 4.04
C LEU A 443 10.29 -11.20 3.09
N VAL A 444 10.57 -11.62 1.86
CA VAL A 444 9.55 -12.12 0.92
C VAL A 444 8.84 -13.39 1.38
N LYS A 445 9.38 -14.10 2.39
CA LYS A 445 8.78 -15.29 3.00
C LYS A 445 7.66 -14.95 3.99
N ILE A 446 7.56 -13.68 4.39
CA ILE A 446 6.64 -13.19 5.42
C ILE A 446 5.52 -12.42 4.74
N ASP A 447 4.29 -12.57 5.25
CA ASP A 447 3.20 -11.69 4.81
C ASP A 447 3.61 -10.23 5.05
N PRO A 448 3.62 -9.37 4.03
CA PRO A 448 4.05 -7.98 4.15
C PRO A 448 3.32 -7.19 5.25
N LYS A 449 2.06 -7.53 5.51
CA LYS A 449 1.29 -6.94 6.63
C LYS A 449 1.92 -7.17 7.99
N SER A 450 2.72 -8.22 8.12
CA SER A 450 3.34 -8.65 9.37
C SER A 450 4.72 -8.05 9.61
N ILE A 451 5.25 -7.28 8.65
CA ILE A 451 6.57 -6.64 8.78
C ILE A 451 6.56 -5.43 9.73
N GLY A 452 5.37 -4.95 10.14
CA GLY A 452 5.24 -3.93 11.19
C GLY A 452 5.60 -2.49 10.78
N VAL A 453 5.64 -2.18 9.49
CA VAL A 453 6.08 -0.88 8.96
C VAL A 453 4.98 0.17 8.81
N GLY A 454 3.79 -0.05 9.38
CA GLY A 454 2.70 0.91 9.29
C GLY A 454 1.77 0.86 10.49
N GLN A 455 1.29 2.02 10.93
CA GLN A 455 0.39 2.14 12.07
C GLN A 455 -0.98 1.51 11.82
N TYR A 456 -1.47 1.58 10.58
CA TYR A 456 -2.81 1.14 10.15
C TYR A 456 -2.81 -0.12 9.29
N GLN A 457 -1.75 -0.93 9.37
CA GLN A 457 -1.58 -2.12 8.55
C GLN A 457 -2.71 -3.16 8.67
N HIS A 458 -3.45 -3.15 9.77
CA HIS A 458 -4.57 -4.07 10.00
C HIS A 458 -5.93 -3.49 9.58
N ASP A 459 -6.02 -2.16 9.35
CA ASP A 459 -7.28 -1.46 9.07
C ASP A 459 -7.58 -1.31 7.58
N VAL A 460 -6.58 -1.50 6.70
CA VAL A 460 -6.68 -1.25 5.27
C VAL A 460 -6.44 -2.52 4.45
N GLN A 461 -7.05 -2.60 3.28
CA GLN A 461 -6.83 -3.72 2.36
C GLN A 461 -5.55 -3.51 1.53
N LEU A 462 -4.42 -3.96 2.09
CA LEU A 462 -3.08 -3.72 1.54
C LEU A 462 -2.62 -4.74 0.51
N LYS A 463 -3.19 -5.95 0.49
CA LYS A 463 -2.59 -7.12 -0.16
C LYS A 463 -2.17 -6.84 -1.61
N LYS A 464 -3.07 -6.34 -2.45
CA LYS A 464 -2.78 -6.11 -3.88
C LYS A 464 -1.65 -5.09 -4.11
N SER A 465 -1.60 -4.03 -3.30
CA SER A 465 -0.55 -3.00 -3.40
C SER A 465 0.79 -3.52 -2.92
N LEU A 466 0.80 -4.28 -1.81
CA LEU A 466 2.03 -4.84 -1.26
C LEU A 466 2.62 -5.95 -2.14
N ASP A 467 1.79 -6.81 -2.71
CA ASP A 467 2.23 -7.83 -3.67
C ASP A 467 2.92 -7.18 -4.88
N ARG A 468 2.34 -6.08 -5.42
CA ARG A 468 2.98 -5.29 -6.49
C ARG A 468 4.32 -4.69 -6.05
N THR A 469 4.39 -4.17 -4.81
CA THR A 469 5.63 -3.59 -4.27
C THR A 469 6.72 -4.64 -4.16
N ILE A 470 6.41 -5.85 -3.69
CA ILE A 470 7.35 -6.96 -3.62
C ILE A 470 7.79 -7.38 -5.04
N GLU A 471 6.83 -7.57 -5.95
CA GLU A 471 7.11 -7.90 -7.35
C GLU A 471 8.07 -6.87 -7.98
N PHE A 472 7.81 -5.58 -7.78
CA PHE A 472 8.71 -4.52 -8.21
C PHE A 472 10.11 -4.67 -7.62
N CYS A 473 10.24 -4.83 -6.29
CA CYS A 473 11.55 -4.95 -5.62
C CYS A 473 12.34 -6.16 -6.14
N VAL A 474 11.70 -7.32 -6.26
CA VAL A 474 12.34 -8.55 -6.71
C VAL A 474 12.84 -8.43 -8.15
N ASN A 475 12.01 -7.88 -9.05
CA ASN A 475 12.38 -7.72 -10.45
C ASN A 475 13.40 -6.59 -10.68
N SER A 476 13.43 -5.56 -9.82
CA SER A 476 14.43 -4.48 -9.91
C SER A 476 15.84 -4.95 -9.57
N VAL A 477 15.97 -5.85 -8.58
CA VAL A 477 17.26 -6.41 -8.15
C VAL A 477 17.75 -7.50 -9.10
N GLY A 478 16.84 -8.33 -9.59
CA GLY A 478 17.16 -9.56 -10.31
C GLY A 478 17.57 -10.69 -9.34
N VAL A 479 17.38 -11.92 -9.76
CA VAL A 479 17.46 -13.08 -8.85
C VAL A 479 18.34 -14.18 -9.43
N ASN A 480 19.28 -14.68 -8.63
CA ASN A 480 20.07 -15.85 -8.99
C ASN A 480 19.17 -17.11 -8.94
N VAL A 481 18.91 -17.71 -10.10
CA VAL A 481 18.00 -18.86 -10.23
C VAL A 481 18.51 -20.11 -9.51
N ASN A 482 19.84 -20.25 -9.36
CA ASN A 482 20.45 -21.43 -8.74
C ASN A 482 20.39 -21.40 -7.19
N THR A 483 20.24 -20.22 -6.59
CA THR A 483 20.20 -20.08 -5.12
C THR A 483 18.87 -19.59 -4.58
N ALA A 484 18.02 -19.00 -5.41
CA ALA A 484 16.77 -18.39 -4.99
C ALA A 484 15.79 -19.40 -4.36
N SER A 485 15.10 -18.96 -3.32
CA SER A 485 13.99 -19.71 -2.73
C SER A 485 12.76 -19.72 -3.64
N LYS A 486 11.89 -20.72 -3.48
CA LYS A 486 10.57 -20.74 -4.14
C LYS A 486 9.80 -19.44 -3.95
N HIS A 487 9.83 -18.89 -2.74
CA HIS A 487 9.11 -17.66 -2.39
C HIS A 487 9.62 -16.46 -3.18
N LEU A 488 10.93 -16.31 -3.30
CA LEU A 488 11.55 -15.25 -4.09
C LEU A 488 11.21 -15.40 -5.58
N LEU A 489 11.31 -16.62 -6.12
CA LEU A 489 10.99 -16.93 -7.51
C LEU A 489 9.51 -16.66 -7.86
N THR A 490 8.60 -16.81 -6.89
CA THR A 490 7.15 -16.57 -7.11
C THR A 490 6.84 -15.14 -7.54
N TYR A 491 7.66 -14.17 -7.13
CA TYR A 491 7.51 -12.76 -7.47
C TYR A 491 8.27 -12.34 -8.73
N ILE A 492 8.98 -13.27 -9.38
CA ILE A 492 9.57 -13.00 -10.70
C ILE A 492 8.46 -12.90 -11.75
N SER A 493 8.55 -11.89 -12.59
CA SER A 493 7.67 -11.66 -13.72
C SER A 493 7.39 -12.96 -14.48
N GLY A 494 6.13 -13.31 -14.66
CA GLY A 494 5.69 -14.49 -15.43
C GLY A 494 5.82 -15.86 -14.75
N LEU A 495 6.38 -15.97 -13.53
CA LEU A 495 6.59 -17.28 -12.91
C LEU A 495 5.40 -17.74 -12.05
N GLY A 496 5.01 -17.09 -11.03
CA GLY A 496 4.00 -17.55 -10.08
C GLY A 496 4.41 -18.81 -9.27
N PRO A 497 3.59 -19.23 -8.29
CA PRO A 497 3.98 -20.23 -7.29
C PRO A 497 4.31 -21.62 -7.85
N GLN A 498 3.59 -22.05 -8.90
CA GLN A 498 3.78 -23.39 -9.46
C GLN A 498 5.08 -23.50 -10.27
N LEU A 499 5.36 -22.51 -11.13
CA LEU A 499 6.61 -22.49 -11.90
C LEU A 499 7.82 -22.29 -10.98
N ALA A 500 7.70 -21.45 -9.95
CA ALA A 500 8.74 -21.28 -8.93
C ALA A 500 9.07 -22.61 -8.25
N GLN A 501 8.06 -23.43 -7.90
CA GLN A 501 8.29 -24.77 -7.36
C GLN A 501 8.97 -25.68 -8.37
N ASN A 502 8.49 -25.72 -9.61
CA ASN A 502 9.06 -26.56 -10.65
C ASN A 502 10.54 -26.24 -10.93
N ILE A 503 10.93 -24.94 -10.87
CA ILE A 503 12.34 -24.53 -11.00
C ILE A 503 13.18 -25.10 -9.85
N VAL A 504 12.68 -24.99 -8.62
CA VAL A 504 13.39 -25.53 -7.44
C VAL A 504 13.55 -27.04 -7.52
N ASP A 505 12.49 -27.75 -7.92
CA ASP A 505 12.51 -29.22 -8.04
C ASP A 505 13.44 -29.66 -9.18
N TYR A 506 13.37 -28.99 -10.34
CA TYR A 506 14.23 -29.27 -11.46
C TYR A 506 15.73 -29.17 -11.12
N ARG A 507 16.13 -28.08 -10.42
CA ARG A 507 17.55 -27.91 -10.04
C ARG A 507 18.02 -28.90 -8.98
N LYS A 508 17.11 -29.40 -8.12
CA LYS A 508 17.43 -30.47 -7.17
C LYS A 508 17.74 -31.80 -7.87
N GLU A 509 17.01 -32.08 -8.96
CA GLU A 509 17.12 -33.34 -9.71
C GLU A 509 18.24 -33.30 -10.74
N ASN A 510 18.44 -32.16 -11.39
CA ASN A 510 19.31 -32.02 -12.57
C ASN A 510 20.59 -31.19 -12.33
N GLY A 511 20.73 -30.61 -11.13
CA GLY A 511 21.80 -29.69 -10.82
C GLY A 511 21.52 -28.23 -11.25
N ASP A 512 22.54 -27.39 -11.10
CA ASP A 512 22.42 -25.95 -11.38
C ASP A 512 22.22 -25.67 -12.89
N PHE A 513 21.44 -24.63 -13.19
CA PHE A 513 21.28 -24.11 -14.54
C PHE A 513 22.60 -23.50 -15.03
N ALA A 514 23.08 -23.95 -16.18
CA ALA A 514 24.28 -23.41 -16.83
C ALA A 514 23.99 -22.28 -17.81
N ARG A 515 22.76 -22.22 -18.35
CA ARG A 515 22.28 -21.23 -19.33
C ARG A 515 20.84 -20.85 -19.02
N ARG A 516 20.44 -19.62 -19.37
CA ARG A 516 19.02 -19.19 -19.27
C ARG A 516 18.08 -20.07 -20.11
N THR A 517 18.53 -20.52 -21.27
CA THR A 517 17.73 -21.40 -22.14
C THR A 517 17.40 -22.76 -21.49
N ASP A 518 18.17 -23.20 -20.49
CA ASP A 518 17.88 -24.44 -19.76
C ASP A 518 16.57 -24.33 -18.96
N LEU A 519 16.10 -23.12 -18.64
CA LEU A 519 14.80 -22.90 -18.01
C LEU A 519 13.63 -23.44 -18.86
N LEU A 520 13.77 -23.51 -20.18
CA LEU A 520 12.75 -24.09 -21.07
C LEU A 520 12.57 -25.60 -20.87
N LYS A 521 13.52 -26.27 -20.18
CA LYS A 521 13.43 -27.70 -19.82
C LYS A 521 12.59 -27.91 -18.54
N VAL A 522 12.31 -26.84 -17.79
CA VAL A 522 11.51 -26.93 -16.57
C VAL A 522 10.04 -27.26 -16.91
N PRO A 523 9.42 -28.24 -16.24
CA PRO A 523 8.02 -28.59 -16.48
C PRO A 523 7.08 -27.37 -16.41
N ARG A 524 6.21 -27.22 -17.41
CA ARG A 524 5.26 -26.10 -17.58
C ARG A 524 5.90 -24.73 -17.89
N MET A 525 7.18 -24.64 -18.11
CA MET A 525 7.83 -23.41 -18.60
C MET A 525 7.57 -23.26 -20.09
N GLY A 526 6.51 -22.53 -20.46
CA GLY A 526 6.21 -22.19 -21.84
C GLY A 526 7.03 -21.00 -22.33
N ALA A 527 7.06 -20.79 -23.65
CA ALA A 527 7.79 -19.68 -24.29
C ALA A 527 7.42 -18.31 -23.69
N LYS A 528 6.13 -18.08 -23.41
CA LYS A 528 5.64 -16.81 -22.83
C LYS A 528 6.12 -16.60 -21.39
N ALA A 529 6.11 -17.62 -20.55
CA ALA A 529 6.62 -17.53 -19.18
C ALA A 529 8.13 -17.29 -19.18
N PHE A 530 8.86 -17.96 -20.06
CA PHE A 530 10.29 -17.74 -20.27
C PHE A 530 10.58 -16.31 -20.72
N GLU A 531 9.89 -15.80 -21.74
CA GLU A 531 10.00 -14.40 -22.20
C GLU A 531 9.83 -13.41 -21.05
N GLN A 532 8.79 -13.58 -20.23
CA GLN A 532 8.51 -12.67 -19.11
C GLN A 532 9.57 -12.75 -18.00
N ALA A 533 10.17 -13.92 -17.76
CA ALA A 533 11.02 -14.16 -16.59
C ALA A 533 12.52 -14.02 -16.90
N ALA A 534 12.95 -14.38 -18.09
CA ALA A 534 14.37 -14.61 -18.43
C ALA A 534 15.28 -13.41 -18.12
N GLY A 535 14.83 -12.18 -18.40
CA GLY A 535 15.61 -10.98 -18.14
C GLY A 535 15.79 -10.63 -16.64
N PHE A 536 14.99 -11.20 -15.75
CA PHE A 536 15.06 -10.98 -14.31
C PHE A 536 15.80 -12.09 -13.55
N LEU A 537 16.08 -13.21 -14.20
CA LEU A 537 16.85 -14.31 -13.64
C LEU A 537 18.33 -14.19 -14.00
N ARG A 538 19.19 -14.44 -13.05
CA ARG A 538 20.66 -14.37 -13.19
C ARG A 538 21.26 -15.75 -13.01
N ILE A 539 22.32 -16.03 -13.79
CA ILE A 539 23.14 -17.23 -13.65
C ILE A 539 24.58 -16.78 -13.54
N PRO A 540 25.12 -16.62 -12.31
CA PRO A 540 26.52 -16.31 -12.11
C PRO A 540 27.41 -17.40 -12.74
N HIS A 541 28.51 -17.00 -13.36
CA HIS A 541 29.43 -17.92 -14.05
C HIS A 541 28.81 -18.77 -15.18
N ALA A 542 27.73 -18.25 -15.81
CA ALA A 542 27.14 -18.90 -16.97
C ALA A 542 28.10 -18.99 -18.15
N GLN A 543 27.82 -19.93 -19.06
CA GLN A 543 28.60 -20.07 -20.32
C GLN A 543 28.49 -18.83 -21.22
N ASN A 544 27.31 -18.19 -21.25
CA ASN A 544 27.11 -16.88 -21.85
C ASN A 544 27.17 -15.81 -20.76
N PRO A 545 28.13 -14.87 -20.78
CA PRO A 545 28.23 -13.85 -19.77
C PRO A 545 26.99 -12.94 -19.66
N LEU A 546 26.19 -12.83 -20.74
CA LEU A 546 24.92 -12.10 -20.73
C LEU A 546 23.85 -12.74 -19.82
N ASP A 547 23.96 -14.03 -19.53
CA ASP A 547 23.05 -14.71 -18.60
C ASP A 547 23.18 -14.23 -17.15
N ASN A 548 24.28 -13.54 -16.81
CA ASN A 548 24.45 -12.86 -15.54
C ASN A 548 24.12 -11.35 -15.61
N SER A 549 23.41 -10.91 -16.62
CA SER A 549 23.06 -9.50 -16.82
C SER A 549 21.54 -9.28 -16.86
N ALA A 550 21.08 -8.03 -16.89
CA ALA A 550 19.67 -7.71 -17.12
C ALA A 550 19.32 -7.58 -18.61
N VAL A 551 20.25 -7.85 -19.52
CA VAL A 551 19.97 -7.90 -20.96
C VAL A 551 19.01 -9.06 -21.22
N HIS A 552 17.92 -8.77 -21.93
CA HIS A 552 16.94 -9.80 -22.28
C HIS A 552 17.49 -10.71 -23.39
N PRO A 553 17.23 -12.03 -23.35
CA PRO A 553 17.73 -12.96 -24.40
C PRO A 553 17.37 -12.56 -25.83
N GLU A 554 16.23 -11.93 -26.05
CA GLU A 554 15.84 -11.39 -27.38
C GLU A 554 16.84 -10.36 -27.94
N ARG A 555 17.64 -9.74 -27.09
CA ARG A 555 18.60 -8.68 -27.43
C ARG A 555 20.05 -9.17 -27.49
N TYR A 556 20.32 -10.46 -27.24
CA TYR A 556 21.66 -11.04 -27.35
C TYR A 556 22.27 -10.85 -28.73
N PRO A 557 21.54 -11.08 -29.85
CA PRO A 557 22.10 -10.87 -31.19
C PRO A 557 22.58 -9.43 -31.43
N ILE A 558 22.00 -8.43 -30.76
CA ILE A 558 22.44 -7.03 -30.86
C ILE A 558 23.78 -6.84 -30.17
N VAL A 559 23.93 -7.41 -28.97
CA VAL A 559 25.18 -7.32 -28.21
C VAL A 559 26.31 -8.10 -28.92
N GLU A 560 26.00 -9.28 -29.47
CA GLU A 560 26.91 -10.08 -30.28
C GLU A 560 27.38 -9.28 -31.50
N LYS A 561 26.46 -8.63 -32.22
CA LYS A 561 26.82 -7.75 -33.35
C LYS A 561 27.67 -6.56 -32.89
N MET A 562 27.41 -5.94 -31.74
CA MET A 562 28.25 -4.88 -31.20
C MET A 562 29.69 -5.35 -30.93
N ALA A 563 29.86 -6.59 -30.43
CA ALA A 563 31.16 -7.18 -30.20
C ALA A 563 31.88 -7.50 -31.55
N ASP A 564 31.14 -8.07 -32.50
CA ASP A 564 31.69 -8.38 -33.85
C ASP A 564 32.16 -7.12 -34.59
N ASP A 565 31.37 -6.03 -34.53
CA ASP A 565 31.70 -4.74 -35.18
C ASP A 565 32.99 -4.11 -34.58
N LEU A 566 33.31 -4.42 -33.32
CA LEU A 566 34.56 -4.01 -32.65
C LEU A 566 35.67 -5.08 -32.71
N ASN A 567 35.45 -6.20 -33.40
CA ASN A 567 36.37 -7.36 -33.46
C ASN A 567 36.80 -7.85 -32.06
N CYS A 568 35.86 -7.96 -31.13
CA CYS A 568 36.09 -8.42 -29.76
C CYS A 568 35.04 -9.45 -29.33
N THR A 569 35.26 -10.12 -28.20
CA THR A 569 34.26 -11.01 -27.63
C THR A 569 33.25 -10.21 -26.75
N VAL A 570 32.08 -10.80 -26.49
CA VAL A 570 31.10 -10.20 -25.56
C VAL A 570 31.70 -9.98 -24.15
N SER A 571 32.61 -10.88 -23.72
CA SER A 571 33.33 -10.70 -22.44
C SER A 571 34.25 -9.48 -22.47
N ASP A 572 35.02 -9.32 -23.58
CA ASP A 572 35.89 -8.13 -23.75
C ASP A 572 35.06 -6.84 -23.75
N LEU A 573 33.90 -6.87 -24.43
CA LEU A 573 32.98 -5.73 -24.47
C LEU A 573 32.45 -5.37 -23.06
N ILE A 574 32.16 -6.35 -22.21
CA ILE A 574 31.72 -6.15 -20.84
C ILE A 574 32.83 -5.55 -19.99
N GLU A 575 34.07 -6.08 -20.09
CA GLU A 575 35.18 -5.70 -19.22
C GLU A 575 35.79 -4.34 -19.60
N ASN A 576 35.80 -3.98 -20.88
CA ASN A 576 36.49 -2.81 -21.39
C ASN A 576 35.54 -1.64 -21.69
N LYS A 577 35.61 -0.59 -20.86
CA LYS A 577 34.81 0.62 -21.03
C LYS A 577 35.15 1.42 -22.28
N GLU A 578 36.39 1.38 -22.73
CA GLU A 578 36.84 2.16 -23.90
C GLU A 578 36.28 1.57 -25.22
N LEU A 579 36.09 0.26 -25.29
CA LEU A 579 35.40 -0.36 -26.42
C LEU A 579 33.95 0.11 -26.52
N LYS A 580 33.24 0.17 -25.41
CA LYS A 580 31.85 0.63 -25.38
C LYS A 580 31.68 2.08 -25.83
N LYS A 581 32.65 2.96 -25.56
CA LYS A 581 32.61 4.36 -26.03
C LYS A 581 32.75 4.52 -27.55
N GLN A 582 33.32 3.53 -28.24
CA GLN A 582 33.50 3.53 -29.69
C GLN A 582 32.21 3.17 -30.42
N LEU A 583 31.18 2.65 -29.73
CA LEU A 583 29.93 2.25 -30.33
C LEU A 583 29.06 3.48 -30.67
N ASP A 584 28.69 3.60 -31.96
CA ASP A 584 27.57 4.50 -32.32
C ASP A 584 26.26 3.74 -32.27
N LEU A 585 25.52 3.96 -31.16
CA LEU A 585 24.26 3.27 -30.87
C LEU A 585 23.20 3.45 -31.95
N LYS A 586 23.28 4.51 -32.78
CA LYS A 586 22.34 4.75 -33.85
C LYS A 586 22.36 3.64 -34.91
N ASN A 587 23.49 2.96 -35.09
CA ASN A 587 23.65 1.88 -36.05
C ASN A 587 22.90 0.58 -35.69
N TYR A 588 22.44 0.49 -34.43
CA TYR A 588 21.75 -0.68 -33.88
C TYR A 588 20.25 -0.45 -33.69
N ILE A 589 19.74 0.73 -34.06
CA ILE A 589 18.31 1.03 -34.05
C ILE A 589 17.61 0.19 -35.09
N SER A 590 16.63 -0.61 -34.73
CA SER A 590 15.85 -1.45 -35.62
C SER A 590 14.46 -1.72 -35.05
N GLY A 591 13.41 -1.64 -35.87
CA GLY A 591 12.05 -2.06 -35.54
C GLY A 591 11.57 -1.71 -34.15
N ASP A 592 11.70 -2.65 -33.23
CA ASP A 592 11.29 -2.57 -31.83
C ASP A 592 12.44 -2.23 -30.84
N VAL A 593 13.62 -1.85 -31.37
CA VAL A 593 14.80 -1.47 -30.60
C VAL A 593 15.15 -0.01 -30.89
N GLY A 594 14.92 0.85 -29.92
CA GLY A 594 15.26 2.26 -29.98
C GLY A 594 16.42 2.64 -29.05
N MET A 595 16.70 3.94 -28.96
CA MET A 595 17.73 4.49 -28.08
C MET A 595 17.51 4.14 -26.60
N PRO A 596 16.28 4.12 -26.03
CA PRO A 596 16.06 3.71 -24.64
C PRO A 596 16.58 2.30 -24.34
N THR A 597 16.22 1.31 -25.16
CA THR A 597 16.70 -0.09 -25.00
C THR A 597 18.22 -0.18 -25.17
N LEU A 598 18.81 0.49 -26.16
CA LEU A 598 20.25 0.46 -26.39
C LEU A 598 21.03 1.10 -25.24
N SER A 599 20.52 2.21 -24.70
CA SER A 599 21.11 2.85 -23.51
C SER A 599 21.07 1.94 -22.28
N ASP A 600 19.96 1.24 -22.08
CA ASP A 600 19.84 0.27 -20.98
C ASP A 600 20.81 -0.91 -21.15
N ILE A 601 20.98 -1.42 -22.38
CA ILE A 601 21.96 -2.49 -22.68
C ILE A 601 23.37 -2.02 -22.33
N ILE A 602 23.80 -0.86 -22.78
CA ILE A 602 25.15 -0.33 -22.48
C ILE A 602 25.34 -0.11 -20.98
N ALA A 603 24.35 0.46 -20.28
CA ALA A 603 24.41 0.65 -18.83
C ALA A 603 24.53 -0.69 -18.08
N GLU A 604 23.88 -1.73 -18.57
CA GLU A 604 23.97 -3.08 -18.00
C GLU A 604 25.32 -3.75 -18.29
N LEU A 605 25.86 -3.56 -19.50
CA LEU A 605 27.19 -4.08 -19.87
C LEU A 605 28.31 -3.37 -19.09
N ASP A 606 28.10 -2.15 -18.61
CA ASP A 606 29.07 -1.46 -17.75
C ASP A 606 29.22 -2.11 -16.38
N LYS A 607 28.18 -2.72 -15.87
CA LYS A 607 28.13 -3.34 -14.53
C LYS A 607 27.15 -4.53 -14.55
N PRO A 608 27.48 -5.62 -15.26
CA PRO A 608 26.56 -6.74 -15.42
C PRO A 608 26.22 -7.36 -14.06
N GLY A 609 24.93 -7.66 -13.87
CA GLY A 609 24.44 -8.29 -12.64
C GLY A 609 24.63 -7.48 -11.37
N ARG A 610 24.88 -6.17 -11.47
CA ARG A 610 25.04 -5.32 -10.29
C ARG A 610 23.75 -5.26 -9.50
N ASP A 611 23.87 -5.55 -8.20
CA ASP A 611 22.80 -5.28 -7.24
C ASP A 611 22.62 -3.73 -7.11
N PRO A 612 21.44 -3.18 -7.39
CA PRO A 612 21.19 -1.74 -7.28
C PRO A 612 21.18 -1.23 -5.84
N ARG A 613 21.11 -2.14 -4.85
CA ARG A 613 21.07 -1.79 -3.44
C ARG A 613 22.42 -1.19 -2.99
N ARG A 614 22.37 -0.22 -2.09
CA ARG A 614 23.56 0.45 -1.56
C ARG A 614 24.33 -0.49 -0.62
N TYR A 615 25.56 -0.12 -0.24
CA TYR A 615 26.31 -0.81 0.81
C TYR A 615 25.79 -0.38 2.19
N ILE A 616 25.96 -1.26 3.20
CA ILE A 616 25.60 -0.97 4.60
C ILE A 616 26.55 0.11 5.14
N GLU A 617 25.99 1.23 5.62
CA GLU A 617 26.70 2.25 6.37
C GLU A 617 26.47 2.02 7.87
N MET A 618 27.55 2.00 8.66
CA MET A 618 27.48 1.84 10.11
C MET A 618 27.29 3.19 10.77
N MET A 619 26.41 3.25 11.78
CA MET A 619 26.24 4.41 12.63
C MET A 619 26.31 3.99 14.10
N GLU A 620 27.00 4.80 14.93
CA GLU A 620 27.10 4.59 16.36
C GLU A 620 26.15 5.55 17.10
N PHE A 621 25.33 5.02 18.02
CA PHE A 621 24.51 5.82 18.91
C PHE A 621 25.36 6.49 20.01
N ASP A 622 24.83 7.55 20.62
CA ASP A 622 25.51 8.23 21.72
C ASP A 622 25.50 7.34 22.98
N ALA A 623 26.68 6.90 23.40
CA ALA A 623 26.85 6.02 24.55
C ALA A 623 26.40 6.62 25.91
N LYS A 624 26.20 7.95 25.96
CA LYS A 624 25.79 8.67 27.18
C LYS A 624 24.28 8.65 27.40
N VAL A 625 23.51 8.39 26.37
CA VAL A 625 22.03 8.40 26.39
C VAL A 625 21.52 6.97 26.38
N LYS A 626 20.97 6.51 27.51
CA LYS A 626 20.50 5.13 27.71
C LYS A 626 18.99 5.05 27.96
N THR A 627 18.43 6.09 28.55
CA THR A 627 17.03 6.16 28.93
C THR A 627 16.42 7.54 28.59
N ILE A 628 15.09 7.65 28.63
CA ILE A 628 14.40 8.92 28.40
C ILE A 628 14.78 9.98 29.45
N ASP A 629 15.23 9.56 30.64
CA ASP A 629 15.62 10.45 31.72
C ASP A 629 17.00 11.12 31.46
N ASP A 630 17.83 10.53 30.63
CA ASP A 630 19.12 11.08 30.21
C ASP A 630 18.97 12.20 29.17
N LEU A 631 17.77 12.33 28.56
CA LEU A 631 17.52 13.32 27.53
C LEU A 631 17.30 14.71 28.10
N GLN A 632 17.85 15.70 27.39
CA GLN A 632 17.61 17.13 27.61
C GLN A 632 17.22 17.81 26.30
N GLU A 633 16.34 18.79 26.37
CA GLU A 633 15.99 19.62 25.22
C GLU A 633 17.22 20.33 24.66
N GLY A 634 17.36 20.37 23.36
CA GLY A 634 18.50 20.91 22.64
C GLY A 634 19.61 19.91 22.34
N MET A 635 19.61 18.70 22.91
CA MET A 635 20.60 17.68 22.58
C MET A 635 20.52 17.29 21.11
N ILE A 636 21.67 17.16 20.45
CA ILE A 636 21.80 16.62 19.09
C ILE A 636 22.32 15.20 19.23
N LEU A 637 21.57 14.25 18.68
CA LEU A 637 21.83 12.82 18.78
C LEU A 637 21.85 12.18 17.40
N ASN A 638 22.63 11.12 17.27
CA ASN A 638 22.53 10.24 16.12
C ASN A 638 21.26 9.39 16.22
N GLY A 639 20.56 9.21 15.10
CA GLY A 639 19.35 8.40 15.06
C GLY A 639 19.21 7.64 13.76
N ILE A 640 18.38 6.59 13.78
CA ILE A 640 18.03 5.79 12.61
C ILE A 640 16.52 5.85 12.41
N VAL A 641 16.08 6.15 11.22
CA VAL A 641 14.64 6.13 10.87
C VAL A 641 14.10 4.72 10.96
N THR A 642 13.12 4.50 11.84
CA THR A 642 12.50 3.19 12.09
C THR A 642 11.13 3.04 11.45
N ASN A 643 10.42 4.15 11.24
CA ASN A 643 9.10 4.15 10.60
C ASN A 643 8.79 5.52 10.01
N ILE A 644 8.10 5.54 8.87
CA ILE A 644 7.64 6.77 8.22
C ILE A 644 6.11 6.74 8.14
N THR A 645 5.48 7.85 8.51
CA THR A 645 4.02 8.05 8.51
C THR A 645 3.68 9.32 7.73
N GLN A 646 2.40 9.60 7.53
CA GLN A 646 1.94 10.85 6.89
C GLN A 646 2.31 12.11 7.67
N PHE A 647 2.35 12.02 8.99
CA PHE A 647 2.58 13.17 9.87
C PHE A 647 4.05 13.32 10.30
N GLY A 648 4.96 12.45 9.83
CA GLY A 648 6.38 12.52 10.15
C GLY A 648 7.06 11.16 10.17
N CYS A 649 8.23 11.08 10.80
CA CYS A 649 8.95 9.83 10.96
C CYS A 649 9.31 9.55 12.41
N PHE A 650 9.41 8.27 12.74
CA PHE A 650 9.94 7.80 14.02
C PHE A 650 11.40 7.48 13.87
N VAL A 651 12.18 7.92 14.86
CA VAL A 651 13.65 7.78 14.86
C VAL A 651 14.08 7.08 16.15
N ASP A 652 14.82 5.99 16.01
CA ASP A 652 15.53 5.38 17.11
C ASP A 652 16.80 6.20 17.40
N ILE A 653 16.91 6.73 18.59
CA ILE A 653 18.02 7.56 19.06
C ILE A 653 18.91 6.83 20.08
N GLY A 654 18.84 5.49 20.09
CA GLY A 654 19.62 4.66 21.01
C GLY A 654 18.95 4.41 22.36
N ILE A 655 17.67 4.78 22.59
CA ILE A 655 16.90 4.47 23.81
C ILE A 655 15.66 3.64 23.49
N LYS A 656 14.95 3.15 24.50
CA LYS A 656 13.80 2.23 24.33
C LYS A 656 12.66 2.86 23.55
N GLU A 657 12.41 4.14 23.74
CA GLU A 657 11.36 4.91 23.12
C GLU A 657 11.85 5.60 21.85
N ASN A 658 11.16 5.40 20.74
CA ASN A 658 11.45 6.13 19.51
C ASN A 658 10.97 7.58 19.61
N GLY A 659 11.76 8.51 19.12
CA GLY A 659 11.35 9.91 19.01
C GLY A 659 10.59 10.17 17.72
N LEU A 660 9.63 11.11 17.76
CA LEU A 660 8.87 11.56 16.59
C LEU A 660 9.47 12.85 16.03
N VAL A 661 9.84 12.83 14.75
CA VAL A 661 10.05 14.05 13.96
C VAL A 661 8.77 14.34 13.20
N HIS A 662 8.01 15.34 13.65
CA HIS A 662 6.80 15.76 12.95
C HIS A 662 7.15 16.37 11.59
N ILE A 663 6.26 16.24 10.58
CA ILE A 663 6.50 16.73 9.22
C ILE A 663 6.91 18.20 9.17
N SER A 664 6.39 19.05 10.06
CA SER A 664 6.77 20.47 10.18
C SER A 664 8.19 20.69 10.72
N GLN A 665 8.83 19.66 11.28
CA GLN A 665 10.17 19.68 11.87
C GLN A 665 11.22 19.00 10.97
N MET A 666 10.82 18.57 9.75
CA MET A 666 11.71 17.84 8.85
C MET A 666 12.50 18.73 7.91
N ALA A 667 11.96 19.88 7.53
CA ALA A 667 12.62 20.85 6.65
C ALA A 667 12.08 22.26 6.90
N ASP A 668 12.82 23.28 6.43
CA ASP A 668 12.41 24.69 6.52
C ASP A 668 11.43 25.12 5.41
N ARG A 669 11.18 24.23 4.46
CA ARG A 669 10.17 24.40 3.41
C ARG A 669 8.94 23.53 3.69
N TYR A 670 7.82 23.89 3.08
CA TYR A 670 6.65 23.00 3.11
C TYR A 670 6.95 21.69 2.36
N ILE A 671 6.67 20.58 3.01
CA ILE A 671 6.75 19.23 2.43
C ILE A 671 5.39 18.55 2.59
N SER A 672 4.98 17.84 1.57
CA SER A 672 3.71 17.10 1.57
C SER A 672 3.88 15.65 2.01
N ASN A 673 5.08 15.10 1.85
CA ASN A 673 5.38 13.72 2.14
C ASN A 673 6.75 13.59 2.85
N PRO A 674 6.81 12.99 4.04
CA PRO A 674 8.05 12.75 4.75
C PRO A 674 9.13 11.99 3.96
N THR A 675 8.73 11.12 3.03
CA THR A 675 9.67 10.36 2.17
C THR A 675 10.47 11.23 1.19
N GLU A 676 10.10 12.51 1.02
CA GLU A 676 10.90 13.48 0.26
C GLU A 676 12.21 13.85 0.97
N ILE A 677 12.25 13.68 2.29
CA ILE A 677 13.37 14.12 3.14
C ILE A 677 14.12 12.94 3.73
N VAL A 678 13.41 11.87 4.15
CA VAL A 678 14.01 10.73 4.85
C VAL A 678 13.61 9.40 4.22
N SER A 679 14.48 8.40 4.42
CA SER A 679 14.26 7.01 4.02
C SER A 679 14.33 6.08 5.22
N MET A 680 13.70 4.91 5.13
CA MET A 680 13.79 3.87 6.17
C MET A 680 15.25 3.45 6.41
N HIS A 681 15.58 3.24 7.66
CA HIS A 681 16.95 2.91 8.12
C HIS A 681 18.02 3.93 7.75
N GLN A 682 17.61 5.14 7.33
CA GLN A 682 18.55 6.21 7.08
C GLN A 682 19.16 6.69 8.40
N PRO A 683 20.51 6.69 8.51
CA PRO A 683 21.19 7.37 9.61
C PRO A 683 21.05 8.89 9.45
N LEU A 684 20.75 9.57 10.53
CA LEU A 684 20.59 11.02 10.56
C LEU A 684 20.89 11.60 11.95
N LYS A 685 21.10 12.90 12.01
CA LYS A 685 21.19 13.63 13.27
C LYS A 685 19.84 14.25 13.58
N VAL A 686 19.45 14.22 14.84
CA VAL A 686 18.20 14.83 15.34
C VAL A 686 18.46 15.68 16.56
N ARG A 687 17.70 16.76 16.69
CA ARG A 687 17.68 17.59 17.90
C ARG A 687 16.46 17.24 18.72
N VAL A 688 16.62 17.07 20.02
CA VAL A 688 15.50 16.91 20.99
C VAL A 688 14.86 18.27 21.20
N ILE A 689 13.55 18.38 20.90
CA ILE A 689 12.77 19.62 21.05
C ILE A 689 11.68 19.57 22.10
N GLY A 690 11.40 18.38 22.64
CA GLY A 690 10.45 18.21 23.75
C GLY A 690 10.45 16.78 24.28
N ILE A 691 10.23 16.64 25.58
CA ILE A 691 10.23 15.37 26.29
C ILE A 691 9.01 15.30 27.21
N ASP A 692 8.11 14.35 26.95
CA ASP A 692 6.99 14.00 27.83
C ASP A 692 7.31 12.67 28.52
N ARG A 693 7.81 12.77 29.76
CA ARG A 693 8.25 11.59 30.55
C ARG A 693 7.06 10.75 31.03
N GLU A 694 5.90 11.36 31.29
CA GLU A 694 4.70 10.63 31.75
C GLU A 694 4.15 9.76 30.63
N ARG A 695 4.06 10.31 29.42
CA ARG A 695 3.56 9.61 28.23
C ARG A 695 4.65 8.89 27.43
N LYS A 696 5.90 8.97 27.86
CA LYS A 696 7.09 8.43 27.16
C LYS A 696 7.16 8.85 25.71
N ARG A 697 6.91 10.13 25.43
CA ARG A 697 6.94 10.71 24.08
C ARG A 697 8.12 11.66 23.95
N ILE A 698 8.87 11.52 22.85
CA ILE A 698 10.04 12.35 22.54
C ILE A 698 9.77 13.05 21.22
N GLN A 699 9.88 14.36 21.23
CA GLN A 699 9.76 15.18 20.02
C GLN A 699 11.13 15.56 19.52
N LEU A 700 11.35 15.34 18.23
CA LEU A 700 12.63 15.55 17.56
C LEU A 700 12.47 16.52 16.38
N SER A 701 13.56 17.12 15.97
CA SER A 701 13.66 18.01 14.80
C SER A 701 14.89 17.65 13.96
N LEU A 702 14.75 17.77 12.64
CA LEU A 702 15.86 17.72 11.67
C LEU A 702 16.40 19.10 11.34
N LYS A 703 15.78 20.16 11.87
CA LYS A 703 16.20 21.55 11.63
C LYS A 703 17.38 21.90 12.52
N ASP A 704 18.32 22.66 11.98
CA ASP A 704 19.52 23.15 12.67
C ASP A 704 20.35 22.04 13.36
N VAL A 705 20.55 20.91 12.71
CA VAL A 705 21.32 19.76 13.22
C VAL A 705 22.68 19.59 12.51
N SER A 706 23.17 20.62 11.85
CA SER A 706 24.46 20.62 11.13
C SER A 706 25.68 20.43 12.04
#